data_44ce20d619fcec94a646b67b75ad8b04
#
_entry.id   44ce20d619fcec94a646b67b75ad8b04
#
_cell.length_a   1.000
_cell.length_b   1.000
_cell.length_c   1.000
_cell.angle_alpha   90.00
_cell.angle_beta   90.00
_cell.angle_gamma   90.00
#
_symmetry.space_group_name_H-M   'P 1'
#
loop_
_entity.id
_entity.type
_entity.pdbx_description
1 polymer ?
#
loop_
_entity_poly.entity_id
_entity_poly.type
_entity_poly.pdbx_seq_one_letter_code
_entity_poly.pdbx_strand_id
1 'polypeptide(L)'
;MLKLSTILRTILSSVTLSLLLAVGSGCKDSSQSQGVGWQPNVPFGTLPPGFDSFPERWNKQINDRLAREEATKQKEIRELRDKFFKEEDPKIREKLQSKLIADEAALSVIHRRQTEGDYIKFKTPADIPQDLKWEDGLDNPEIGDPNAKKGGVLRQWAPGSYPDTFRPNGPNSNSGFRGPLYDEIIIGLVSIHPVTGKIIPGIAHKWAESADRRTVYFELDPDARYSDGAKVKAIDLLVNMYIRTSEYSRDVFYNNFFYQNASNITIYDDNRFSITLPFAKPLLPFYCTLFIPSPPHFYCEFGPSYVERYQWRVPPTTGAYVVKPDGIIRGRQVTLQRVPDWWARDKKFTKYMYNVDQIVYNFIAEPSKAIELFRIGELDVLNITKPELWHERMEIPEVHNGYINRSTFFTIYPRPPYGLFLNTSKAPFNNLDVRLGFQYALNVQNIIDITFRGDYQRLNSYNSGFGKFTNPYIKARPYSPEQARSCFAKAGYTIPCPDGILRKPDGTRLTAAITFPNSSPSLASTLGKLKEDARKCGLEIQLDPLDSTVAFRKIMEKRVQASFMAWGFTPPHPMNEQGFHSRYAYDERGSLITYTNNICAYADKEMDKLLDDETNAATEDELQKATWKVQQKIHDEALWVPCWTTEFVRLGYWRWVKWPNSATTQFCHPVVFDPMESYLYWVDNDVKKETMEAKRKGKTFEEVDTVYDQYRYMDSIDSLDNKEGGGKLPSVPVIPENGGPLEPSATEK
;
A
#
# COMPACT_ATOMS: atom_id res chain seq x y z
N MET A 1 30.95 48.95 -48.07
CA MET A 1 30.31 47.70 -47.70
C MET A 1 31.21 46.66 -46.97
N LEU A 2 32.53 46.91 -46.84
CA LEU A 2 33.45 45.93 -46.17
C LEU A 2 33.66 46.15 -44.68
N LYS A 3 33.18 47.25 -44.07
CA LYS A 3 33.31 47.50 -42.62
C LYS A 3 32.15 47.08 -41.75
N LEU A 4 30.97 46.72 -42.37
CA LEU A 4 29.82 46.24 -41.62
C LEU A 4 29.88 44.73 -41.38
N SER A 5 30.58 43.94 -42.19
CA SER A 5 30.65 42.47 -42.07
C SER A 5 31.61 42.03 -40.90
N THR A 6 32.60 42.85 -40.56
CA THR A 6 33.55 42.51 -39.55
C THR A 6 33.00 42.81 -38.13
N ILE A 7 32.17 43.86 -38.01
CA ILE A 7 31.50 44.18 -36.72
C ILE A 7 30.39 43.15 -36.42
N LEU A 8 29.68 42.69 -37.42
CA LEU A 8 28.64 41.62 -37.22
C LEU A 8 29.26 40.26 -36.84
N ARG A 9 30.45 39.93 -37.38
CA ARG A 9 31.14 38.70 -37.01
C ARG A 9 31.70 38.71 -35.60
N THR A 10 32.14 39.86 -35.13
CA THR A 10 32.68 40.01 -33.76
C THR A 10 31.55 40.04 -32.72
N ILE A 11 30.38 40.59 -33.04
CA ILE A 11 29.21 40.57 -32.17
C ILE A 11 28.56 39.15 -32.16
N LEU A 12 28.51 38.42 -33.28
CA LEU A 12 28.01 37.05 -33.28
C LEU A 12 28.93 36.07 -32.55
N SER A 13 30.26 36.24 -32.62
CA SER A 13 31.21 35.38 -31.89
C SER A 13 31.21 35.64 -30.37
N SER A 14 31.01 36.90 -29.95
CA SER A 14 30.89 37.21 -28.51
C SER A 14 29.54 36.79 -27.91
N VAL A 15 28.43 36.84 -28.67
CA VAL A 15 27.13 36.37 -28.22
C VAL A 15 27.07 34.83 -28.19
N THR A 16 27.69 34.15 -29.17
CA THR A 16 27.78 32.67 -29.14
C THR A 16 28.71 32.13 -28.05
N LEU A 17 29.79 32.85 -27.74
CA LEU A 17 30.68 32.45 -26.64
C LEU A 17 30.06 32.75 -25.27
N SER A 18 29.28 33.82 -25.14
CA SER A 18 28.49 34.09 -23.92
C SER A 18 27.32 33.17 -23.74
N LEU A 19 26.68 32.69 -24.82
CA LEU A 19 25.63 31.64 -24.75
C LEU A 19 26.22 30.25 -24.49
N LEU A 20 27.42 29.94 -25.00
CA LEU A 20 28.11 28.67 -24.69
C LEU A 20 28.68 28.63 -23.26
N LEU A 21 29.05 29.79 -22.68
CA LEU A 21 29.41 29.90 -21.28
C LEU A 21 28.19 29.95 -20.33
N ALA A 22 27.03 30.41 -20.82
CA ALA A 22 25.79 30.36 -20.04
C ALA A 22 25.10 28.97 -20.08
N VAL A 23 25.36 28.11 -21.08
CA VAL A 23 24.92 26.74 -21.14
C VAL A 23 25.88 25.76 -20.41
N GLY A 24 27.13 26.21 -20.17
CA GLY A 24 28.15 25.46 -19.40
C GLY A 24 28.09 25.69 -17.89
N SER A 25 27.43 26.72 -17.41
CA SER A 25 27.02 26.93 -16.03
C SER A 25 25.52 26.58 -15.88
N GLY A 26 25.17 25.38 -16.30
CA GLY A 26 24.00 24.71 -15.73
C GLY A 26 24.24 24.70 -14.23
N CYS A 27 23.47 25.48 -13.50
CA CYS A 27 23.43 25.42 -12.05
C CYS A 27 23.40 23.94 -11.66
N LYS A 28 24.53 23.40 -11.26
CA LYS A 28 24.52 22.33 -10.29
C LYS A 28 23.78 22.95 -9.12
N ASP A 29 22.53 22.63 -9.00
CA ASP A 29 21.73 22.99 -7.85
C ASP A 29 22.37 22.25 -6.68
N SER A 30 23.45 22.85 -6.15
CA SER A 30 24.28 22.30 -5.08
C SER A 30 23.46 22.08 -3.81
N SER A 31 22.31 22.76 -3.70
CA SER A 31 21.37 22.58 -2.61
C SER A 31 20.60 21.23 -2.72
N GLN A 32 20.40 20.71 -3.93
CA GLN A 32 19.65 19.45 -4.13
C GLN A 32 20.55 18.21 -4.08
N SER A 33 21.83 18.32 -4.48
CA SER A 33 22.79 17.22 -4.29
C SER A 33 23.28 17.09 -2.84
N GLN A 34 23.22 18.17 -2.06
CA GLN A 34 23.58 18.16 -0.63
C GLN A 34 22.55 17.49 0.28
N GLY A 35 21.32 17.26 -0.19
CA GLY A 35 20.27 16.60 0.60
C GLY A 35 20.40 15.08 0.63
N VAL A 36 20.84 14.48 -0.47
CA VAL A 36 20.97 13.04 -0.59
C VAL A 36 22.24 12.58 0.14
N GLY A 37 22.05 11.60 1.06
CA GLY A 37 23.14 11.10 1.90
C GLY A 37 23.65 12.14 2.89
N TRP A 38 22.88 13.19 3.14
CA TRP A 38 23.17 14.11 4.24
C TRP A 38 23.25 13.31 5.54
N GLN A 39 24.34 13.48 6.26
CA GLN A 39 24.59 12.91 7.58
C GLN A 39 24.62 14.03 8.60
N PRO A 40 23.89 13.91 9.71
CA PRO A 40 23.94 14.89 10.78
C PRO A 40 25.31 14.88 11.45
N ASN A 41 25.88 16.06 11.69
CA ASN A 41 27.09 16.21 12.47
C ASN A 41 26.75 16.39 13.97
N VAL A 42 25.98 15.44 14.51
CA VAL A 42 25.56 15.42 15.93
C VAL A 42 25.70 14.00 16.46
N PRO A 43 25.85 13.81 17.79
CA PRO A 43 25.89 12.48 18.40
C PRO A 43 24.62 11.67 18.11
N PHE A 44 24.76 10.35 18.00
CA PHE A 44 23.62 9.46 17.96
C PHE A 44 22.71 9.64 19.17
N GLY A 45 21.39 9.62 18.95
CA GLY A 45 20.41 9.85 20.00
C GLY A 45 20.11 11.33 20.30
N THR A 46 20.77 12.29 19.60
CA THR A 46 20.37 13.71 19.68
C THR A 46 18.91 13.87 19.27
N LEU A 47 18.08 14.36 20.15
CA LEU A 47 16.64 14.52 19.93
C LEU A 47 16.35 15.70 18.99
N PRO A 48 15.26 15.64 18.21
CA PRO A 48 14.82 16.75 17.37
C PRO A 48 14.47 17.99 18.21
N PRO A 49 14.69 19.22 17.67
CA PRO A 49 14.27 20.45 18.34
C PRO A 49 12.79 20.42 18.72
N GLY A 50 12.48 20.79 19.97
CA GLY A 50 11.11 20.85 20.49
C GLY A 50 10.49 19.49 20.88
N PHE A 51 11.26 18.41 20.79
CA PHE A 51 10.78 17.08 21.20
C PHE A 51 10.57 16.98 22.72
N ASP A 52 11.40 17.60 23.54
CA ASP A 52 11.33 17.51 25.01
C ASP A 52 9.94 17.89 25.56
N SER A 53 9.28 18.87 24.92
CA SER A 53 7.93 19.31 25.30
C SER A 53 6.81 18.50 24.62
N PHE A 54 7.15 17.58 23.71
CA PHE A 54 6.14 16.85 22.93
C PHE A 54 5.28 15.92 23.80
N PRO A 55 5.81 15.11 24.70
CA PRO A 55 5.01 14.21 25.51
C PRO A 55 3.92 14.96 26.31
N GLU A 56 4.30 16.05 26.98
CA GLU A 56 3.36 16.86 27.77
C GLU A 56 2.29 17.52 26.89
N ARG A 57 2.70 18.13 25.76
CA ARG A 57 1.77 18.75 24.82
C ARG A 57 0.80 17.74 24.21
N TRP A 58 1.30 16.56 23.84
CA TRP A 58 0.48 15.51 23.27
C TRP A 58 -0.53 14.98 24.31
N ASN A 59 -0.08 14.70 25.53
CA ASN A 59 -0.95 14.28 26.63
C ASN A 59 -2.06 15.28 26.87
N LYS A 60 -1.73 16.57 26.96
CA LYS A 60 -2.72 17.62 27.10
C LYS A 60 -3.72 17.64 25.95
N GLN A 61 -3.24 17.55 24.69
CA GLN A 61 -4.09 17.54 23.50
C GLN A 61 -5.06 16.35 23.53
N ILE A 62 -4.60 15.15 23.89
CA ILE A 62 -5.43 13.95 24.00
C ILE A 62 -6.45 14.07 25.13
N ASN A 63 -6.02 14.52 26.31
CA ASN A 63 -6.92 14.71 27.45
C ASN A 63 -8.01 15.76 27.17
N ASP A 64 -7.65 16.90 26.57
CA ASP A 64 -8.59 17.91 26.13
C ASP A 64 -9.58 17.37 25.07
N ARG A 65 -9.11 16.49 24.18
CA ARG A 65 -9.96 15.82 23.17
C ARG A 65 -10.93 14.86 23.82
N LEU A 66 -10.47 13.97 24.69
CA LEU A 66 -11.32 13.02 25.43
C LEU A 66 -12.41 13.74 26.23
N ALA A 67 -12.09 14.85 26.90
CA ALA A 67 -13.06 15.64 27.62
C ALA A 67 -14.14 16.25 26.71
N ARG A 68 -13.77 16.74 25.51
CA ARG A 68 -14.74 17.25 24.53
C ARG A 68 -15.62 16.13 23.98
N GLU A 69 -15.03 14.99 23.63
CA GLU A 69 -15.77 13.83 23.11
C GLU A 69 -16.75 13.30 24.18
N GLU A 70 -16.34 13.25 25.45
CA GLU A 70 -17.21 12.88 26.57
C GLU A 70 -18.42 13.80 26.67
N ALA A 71 -18.20 15.12 26.72
CA ALA A 71 -19.27 16.10 26.84
C ALA A 71 -20.25 16.01 25.68
N THR A 72 -19.74 15.83 24.46
CA THR A 72 -20.55 15.65 23.25
C THR A 72 -21.39 14.38 23.33
N LYS A 73 -20.75 13.26 23.69
CA LYS A 73 -21.41 11.96 23.76
C LYS A 73 -22.47 11.90 24.85
N GLN A 74 -22.20 12.50 26.03
CA GLN A 74 -23.18 12.61 27.10
C GLN A 74 -24.41 13.45 26.67
N LYS A 75 -24.22 14.52 25.88
CA LYS A 75 -25.30 15.31 25.32
C LYS A 75 -26.13 14.49 24.33
N GLU A 76 -25.46 13.79 23.38
CA GLU A 76 -26.14 12.93 22.41
C GLU A 76 -26.98 11.83 23.08
N ILE A 77 -26.45 11.18 24.11
CA ILE A 77 -27.12 10.13 24.90
C ILE A 77 -28.36 10.72 25.57
N ARG A 78 -28.29 11.92 26.19
CA ARG A 78 -29.45 12.55 26.80
C ARG A 78 -30.56 12.86 25.77
N GLU A 79 -30.20 13.45 24.62
CA GLU A 79 -31.16 13.75 23.56
C GLU A 79 -31.79 12.49 22.96
N LEU A 80 -31.01 11.40 22.84
CA LEU A 80 -31.49 10.11 22.39
C LEU A 80 -32.43 9.43 23.36
N ARG A 81 -32.15 9.50 24.67
CA ARG A 81 -33.02 9.00 25.72
C ARG A 81 -34.38 9.75 25.71
N ASP A 82 -34.34 11.06 25.57
CA ASP A 82 -35.57 11.87 25.48
C ASP A 82 -36.42 11.52 24.26
N LYS A 83 -35.78 11.21 23.12
CA LYS A 83 -36.47 10.73 21.90
C LYS A 83 -37.00 9.32 22.08
N PHE A 84 -36.26 8.42 22.68
CA PHE A 84 -36.64 7.03 22.93
C PHE A 84 -37.87 6.92 23.82
N PHE A 85 -37.98 7.76 24.87
CA PHE A 85 -39.13 7.76 25.77
C PHE A 85 -40.39 8.37 25.17
N LYS A 86 -40.24 9.21 24.13
CA LYS A 86 -41.37 9.85 23.44
C LYS A 86 -41.85 9.10 22.20
N GLU A 87 -41.08 8.11 21.75
CA GLU A 87 -41.36 7.36 20.52
C GLU A 87 -42.36 6.24 20.77
N GLU A 88 -43.42 6.20 19.97
CA GLU A 88 -44.49 5.21 20.05
C GLU A 88 -44.35 4.10 19.03
N ASP A 89 -43.68 4.36 17.88
CA ASP A 89 -43.45 3.34 16.85
C ASP A 89 -42.40 2.31 17.34
N PRO A 90 -42.77 1.03 17.48
CA PRO A 90 -41.88 -0.02 17.99
C PRO A 90 -40.59 -0.15 17.17
N LYS A 91 -40.66 -0.01 15.83
CA LYS A 91 -39.50 -0.15 14.94
C LYS A 91 -38.53 1.03 15.07
N ILE A 92 -39.05 2.23 15.23
CA ILE A 92 -38.23 3.44 15.47
C ILE A 92 -37.61 3.34 16.86
N ARG A 93 -38.38 2.91 17.85
CA ARG A 93 -37.92 2.72 19.23
C ARG A 93 -36.80 1.70 19.33
N GLU A 94 -36.89 0.57 18.62
CA GLU A 94 -35.81 -0.42 18.54
C GLU A 94 -34.52 0.17 17.95
N LYS A 95 -34.62 0.97 16.88
CA LYS A 95 -33.46 1.68 16.30
C LYS A 95 -32.85 2.68 17.28
N LEU A 96 -33.68 3.44 18.00
CA LEU A 96 -33.19 4.38 19.02
C LEU A 96 -32.50 3.65 20.18
N GLN A 97 -33.04 2.52 20.61
CA GLN A 97 -32.44 1.66 21.64
C GLN A 97 -31.08 1.14 21.21
N SER A 98 -30.97 0.60 20.00
CA SER A 98 -29.70 0.10 19.45
C SER A 98 -28.64 1.21 19.38
N LYS A 99 -29.06 2.40 18.99
CA LYS A 99 -28.15 3.56 18.96
C LYS A 99 -27.75 4.02 20.37
N LEU A 100 -28.68 4.01 21.32
CA LEU A 100 -28.37 4.38 22.71
C LEU A 100 -27.32 3.43 23.31
N ILE A 101 -27.48 2.12 23.09
CA ILE A 101 -26.51 1.11 23.55
C ILE A 101 -25.12 1.37 22.94
N ALA A 102 -25.06 1.68 21.64
CA ALA A 102 -23.80 1.98 20.96
C ALA A 102 -23.12 3.24 21.49
N ASP A 103 -23.90 4.31 21.71
CA ASP A 103 -23.38 5.58 22.24
C ASP A 103 -22.92 5.44 23.71
N GLU A 104 -23.60 4.64 24.54
CA GLU A 104 -23.19 4.31 25.91
C GLU A 104 -21.91 3.47 25.93
N ALA A 105 -21.75 2.52 24.99
CA ALA A 105 -20.51 1.76 24.85
C ALA A 105 -19.35 2.66 24.44
N ALA A 106 -19.56 3.59 23.51
CA ALA A 106 -18.54 4.57 23.11
C ALA A 106 -18.14 5.47 24.29
N LEU A 107 -19.09 5.93 25.10
CA LEU A 107 -18.82 6.72 26.31
C LEU A 107 -17.99 5.92 27.32
N SER A 108 -18.28 4.62 27.48
CA SER A 108 -17.49 3.73 28.34
C SER A 108 -16.04 3.61 27.91
N VAL A 109 -15.77 3.59 26.60
CA VAL A 109 -14.39 3.60 26.07
C VAL A 109 -13.68 4.91 26.40
N ILE A 110 -14.37 6.06 26.25
CA ILE A 110 -13.80 7.36 26.61
C ILE A 110 -13.43 7.39 28.08
N HIS A 111 -14.34 7.01 28.98
CA HIS A 111 -14.08 6.93 30.42
C HIS A 111 -12.92 6.01 30.78
N ARG A 112 -12.82 4.84 30.12
CA ARG A 112 -11.72 3.92 30.31
C ARG A 112 -10.38 4.57 29.93
N ARG A 113 -10.30 5.23 28.75
CA ARG A 113 -9.09 5.94 28.32
C ARG A 113 -8.69 7.06 29.27
N GLN A 114 -9.66 7.80 29.82
CA GLN A 114 -9.40 8.81 30.86
C GLN A 114 -8.87 8.17 32.15
N THR A 115 -9.42 7.01 32.56
CA THR A 115 -8.96 6.26 33.74
C THR A 115 -7.56 5.67 33.53
N GLU A 116 -7.24 5.26 32.30
CA GLU A 116 -5.89 4.82 31.91
C GLU A 116 -4.87 5.96 32.02
N GLY A 117 -5.32 7.22 32.05
CA GLY A 117 -4.50 8.42 32.23
C GLY A 117 -3.76 8.84 30.96
N ASP A 118 -2.58 9.44 31.10
CA ASP A 118 -1.82 10.01 29.99
C ASP A 118 -1.54 9.04 28.86
N TYR A 119 -1.54 9.59 27.62
CA TYR A 119 -1.24 8.82 26.41
C TYR A 119 0.24 8.40 26.37
N ILE A 120 1.17 9.30 26.66
CA ILE A 120 2.60 9.00 26.76
C ILE A 120 2.98 8.93 28.23
N LYS A 121 3.56 7.80 28.64
CA LYS A 121 3.96 7.53 30.02
C LYS A 121 5.42 7.12 30.08
N PHE A 122 6.08 7.52 31.14
CA PHE A 122 7.41 7.05 31.51
C PHE A 122 7.31 6.33 32.86
N LYS A 123 7.76 5.10 32.90
CA LYS A 123 7.76 4.22 34.08
C LYS A 123 9.11 3.53 34.17
N THR A 124 9.25 2.63 35.16
CA THR A 124 10.44 1.82 35.31
C THR A 124 10.18 0.38 34.90
N PRO A 125 11.20 -0.43 34.62
CA PRO A 125 11.03 -1.86 34.38
C PRO A 125 10.35 -2.65 35.49
N ALA A 126 10.40 -2.16 36.73
CA ALA A 126 9.71 -2.77 37.86
C ALA A 126 8.17 -2.65 37.75
N ASP A 127 7.67 -1.72 36.95
CA ASP A 127 6.24 -1.53 36.70
C ASP A 127 5.67 -2.50 35.64
N ILE A 128 6.51 -3.30 35.00
CA ILE A 128 6.07 -4.34 34.04
C ILE A 128 5.51 -5.52 34.88
N PRO A 129 4.28 -6.00 34.60
CA PRO A 129 3.72 -7.15 35.30
C PRO A 129 4.63 -8.38 35.24
N GLN A 130 4.78 -9.08 36.34
CA GLN A 130 5.70 -10.21 36.45
C GLN A 130 5.11 -11.53 35.95
N ASP A 131 3.80 -11.60 35.79
CA ASP A 131 3.03 -12.77 35.36
C ASP A 131 2.82 -12.83 33.84
N LEU A 132 3.46 -11.95 33.11
CA LEU A 132 3.37 -11.92 31.63
C LEU A 132 3.99 -13.17 30.99
N LYS A 133 3.28 -13.74 30.03
CA LYS A 133 3.80 -14.82 29.19
C LYS A 133 4.52 -14.23 28.00
N TRP A 134 5.84 -14.26 28.03
CA TRP A 134 6.68 -13.77 26.94
C TRP A 134 6.80 -14.80 25.81
N GLU A 135 6.70 -14.32 24.59
CA GLU A 135 6.86 -15.05 23.33
C GLU A 135 8.02 -14.46 22.53
N ASP A 136 8.65 -15.30 21.69
CA ASP A 136 9.74 -14.89 20.80
C ASP A 136 9.59 -15.41 19.35
N GLY A 137 8.61 -16.29 19.11
CA GLY A 137 8.30 -16.82 17.77
C GLY A 137 9.41 -17.67 17.14
N LEU A 138 10.44 -18.06 17.90
CA LEU A 138 11.61 -18.77 17.38
C LEU A 138 11.35 -20.25 17.08
N ASP A 139 10.18 -20.77 17.39
CA ASP A 139 9.72 -22.12 17.04
C ASP A 139 9.37 -22.26 15.54
N ASN A 140 9.14 -21.14 14.83
CA ASN A 140 8.84 -21.14 13.41
C ASN A 140 10.05 -21.56 12.55
N PRO A 141 9.86 -22.16 11.35
CA PRO A 141 10.95 -22.53 10.44
C PRO A 141 11.72 -21.32 9.92
N GLU A 142 12.90 -21.57 9.34
CA GLU A 142 13.69 -20.51 8.68
C GLU A 142 13.01 -20.05 7.37
N ILE A 143 13.26 -18.81 6.97
CA ILE A 143 12.75 -18.24 5.73
C ILE A 143 13.88 -18.12 4.71
N GLY A 144 13.62 -18.50 3.46
CA GLY A 144 14.58 -18.44 2.36
C GLY A 144 15.32 -19.75 2.11
N ASP A 145 16.32 -19.69 1.24
CA ASP A 145 17.09 -20.86 0.78
C ASP A 145 18.50 -20.81 1.36
N PRO A 146 18.95 -21.87 2.08
CA PRO A 146 20.33 -21.95 2.58
C PRO A 146 21.40 -21.86 1.48
N ASN A 147 21.05 -22.20 0.22
CA ASN A 147 21.95 -22.09 -0.93
C ASN A 147 22.00 -20.70 -1.56
N ALA A 148 21.21 -19.74 -1.05
CA ALA A 148 21.22 -18.37 -1.56
C ALA A 148 22.61 -17.74 -1.45
N LYS A 149 23.12 -17.24 -2.57
CA LYS A 149 24.45 -16.61 -2.64
C LYS A 149 24.32 -15.11 -2.30
N LYS A 150 25.17 -14.64 -1.37
CA LYS A 150 25.30 -13.21 -1.10
C LYS A 150 26.16 -12.53 -2.15
N GLY A 151 25.78 -11.34 -2.60
CA GLY A 151 26.55 -10.54 -3.53
C GLY A 151 25.85 -10.22 -4.84
N GLY A 152 26.54 -9.48 -5.69
CA GLY A 152 26.05 -9.11 -7.01
C GLY A 152 25.15 -7.89 -7.06
N VAL A 153 24.76 -7.54 -8.28
CA VAL A 153 23.91 -6.37 -8.58
C VAL A 153 22.69 -6.84 -9.34
N LEU A 154 21.52 -6.47 -8.84
CA LEU A 154 20.26 -6.66 -9.53
C LEU A 154 19.80 -5.33 -10.13
N ARG A 155 19.53 -5.33 -11.43
CA ARG A 155 18.97 -4.17 -12.15
C ARG A 155 17.55 -4.45 -12.56
N GLN A 156 16.64 -3.60 -12.13
CA GLN A 156 15.23 -3.75 -12.46
C GLN A 156 14.60 -2.47 -13.00
N TRP A 157 13.51 -2.65 -13.68
CA TRP A 157 12.70 -1.59 -14.20
C TRP A 157 11.82 -1.00 -13.09
N ALA A 158 11.83 0.31 -12.95
CA ALA A 158 10.87 1.07 -12.17
C ALA A 158 9.88 1.75 -13.13
N PRO A 159 8.66 1.22 -13.31
CA PRO A 159 7.66 1.84 -14.14
C PRO A 159 7.13 3.13 -13.50
N GLY A 160 6.78 4.13 -14.33
CA GLY A 160 6.20 5.37 -13.85
C GLY A 160 7.20 6.51 -13.72
N SER A 161 6.78 7.54 -12.99
CA SER A 161 7.57 8.75 -12.80
C SER A 161 8.58 8.60 -11.66
N TYR A 162 9.71 9.30 -11.82
CA TYR A 162 10.67 9.46 -10.72
C TYR A 162 9.98 10.19 -9.55
N PRO A 163 10.22 9.80 -8.29
CA PRO A 163 9.55 10.39 -7.14
C PRO A 163 9.89 11.87 -6.95
N ASP A 164 8.91 12.65 -6.52
CA ASP A 164 9.08 14.09 -6.25
C ASP A 164 9.88 14.36 -4.97
N THR A 165 9.94 13.38 -4.08
CA THR A 165 10.61 13.48 -2.77
C THR A 165 11.06 12.13 -2.27
N PHE A 166 12.12 12.12 -1.46
CA PHE A 166 12.56 10.99 -0.64
C PHE A 166 12.19 11.14 0.84
N ARG A 167 11.38 12.14 1.21
CA ARG A 167 10.86 12.22 2.57
C ARG A 167 9.89 11.06 2.84
N PRO A 168 9.96 10.44 4.01
CA PRO A 168 9.00 9.40 4.39
C PRO A 168 7.61 9.94 4.75
N ASN A 169 7.46 11.24 5.05
CA ASN A 169 6.23 11.85 5.52
C ASN A 169 5.98 13.22 4.87
N GLY A 170 4.71 13.64 4.83
CA GLY A 170 4.27 14.94 4.34
C GLY A 170 3.92 14.96 2.86
N PRO A 171 3.75 16.14 2.25
CA PRO A 171 3.28 16.28 0.87
C PRO A 171 4.11 15.48 -0.14
N ASN A 172 3.46 14.78 -1.07
CA ASN A 172 4.05 13.97 -2.13
C ASN A 172 4.91 12.76 -1.66
N SER A 173 4.97 12.45 -0.35
CA SER A 173 5.75 11.31 0.15
C SER A 173 5.14 9.95 -0.18
N ASN A 174 3.83 9.90 -0.47
CA ASN A 174 3.13 8.68 -0.84
C ASN A 174 3.22 8.44 -2.36
N SER A 175 4.42 8.15 -2.86
CA SER A 175 4.67 7.79 -4.26
C SER A 175 4.77 6.29 -4.43
N GLY A 176 4.62 5.77 -5.68
CA GLY A 176 4.79 4.35 -5.96
C GLY A 176 6.19 3.80 -5.63
N PHE A 177 7.21 4.67 -5.54
CA PHE A 177 8.56 4.28 -5.16
C PHE A 177 8.80 4.27 -3.65
N ARG A 178 7.82 4.66 -2.84
CA ARG A 178 7.89 4.61 -1.38
C ARG A 178 8.08 3.17 -0.87
N GLY A 179 7.40 2.19 -1.50
CA GLY A 179 7.52 0.77 -1.17
C GLY A 179 8.98 0.34 -1.12
N PRO A 180 9.70 0.27 -2.25
CA PRO A 180 11.10 -0.12 -2.31
C PRO A 180 12.04 0.72 -1.44
N LEU A 181 11.70 1.98 -1.18
CA LEU A 181 12.55 2.89 -0.43
C LEU A 181 12.41 2.74 1.09
N TYR A 182 11.21 2.39 1.56
CA TYR A 182 10.89 2.35 2.99
C TYR A 182 10.05 1.13 3.38
N ASP A 183 8.83 1.01 2.86
CA ASP A 183 7.82 0.15 3.46
C ASP A 183 8.17 -1.34 3.36
N GLU A 184 8.91 -1.75 2.34
CA GLU A 184 9.34 -3.13 2.10
C GLU A 184 10.66 -3.49 2.81
N ILE A 185 11.54 -2.51 3.06
CA ILE A 185 12.87 -2.77 3.62
C ILE A 185 12.98 -2.49 5.11
N ILE A 186 12.08 -1.73 5.70
CA ILE A 186 12.06 -1.45 7.14
C ILE A 186 11.68 -2.73 7.90
N ILE A 187 12.49 -3.08 8.90
CA ILE A 187 12.12 -4.12 9.86
C ILE A 187 11.27 -3.46 10.95
N GLY A 188 9.99 -3.86 11.02
CA GLY A 188 9.03 -3.41 12.04
C GLY A 188 9.25 -4.07 13.40
N LEU A 189 8.33 -3.83 14.35
CA LEU A 189 8.41 -4.42 15.70
C LEU A 189 8.41 -5.95 15.65
N VAL A 190 7.44 -6.51 14.97
CA VAL A 190 7.29 -7.94 14.68
C VAL A 190 6.86 -8.12 13.22
N SER A 191 6.84 -9.34 12.73
CA SER A 191 6.34 -9.67 11.39
C SER A 191 5.47 -10.92 11.44
N ILE A 192 4.89 -11.31 10.32
CA ILE A 192 4.13 -12.55 10.16
C ILE A 192 4.99 -13.53 9.36
N HIS A 193 5.12 -14.75 9.87
CA HIS A 193 5.83 -15.81 9.16
C HIS A 193 5.06 -16.22 7.89
N PRO A 194 5.69 -16.25 6.70
CA PRO A 194 5.00 -16.41 5.42
C PRO A 194 4.28 -17.74 5.24
N VAL A 195 4.71 -18.76 5.97
CA VAL A 195 4.17 -20.12 5.83
C VAL A 195 3.22 -20.47 6.96
N THR A 196 3.56 -20.09 8.21
CA THR A 196 2.78 -20.49 9.39
C THR A 196 1.70 -19.47 9.79
N GLY A 197 1.76 -18.24 9.25
CA GLY A 197 0.86 -17.14 9.66
C GLY A 197 1.11 -16.61 11.08
N LYS A 198 2.05 -17.19 11.84
CA LYS A 198 2.36 -16.81 13.21
C LYS A 198 3.24 -15.59 13.30
N ILE A 199 3.18 -14.89 14.42
CA ILE A 199 4.05 -13.75 14.71
C ILE A 199 5.50 -14.24 14.88
N ILE A 200 6.43 -13.51 14.27
CA ILE A 200 7.87 -13.70 14.38
C ILE A 200 8.56 -12.39 14.76
N PRO A 201 9.76 -12.42 15.36
CA PRO A 201 10.47 -11.21 15.77
C PRO A 201 10.88 -10.34 14.58
N GLY A 202 10.81 -9.02 14.82
CA GLY A 202 11.42 -7.98 14.02
C GLY A 202 12.50 -7.26 14.84
N ILE A 203 12.37 -5.93 15.02
CA ILE A 203 13.26 -5.19 15.95
C ILE A 203 12.92 -5.47 17.42
N ALA A 204 11.72 -5.98 17.74
CA ALA A 204 11.43 -6.56 19.05
C ALA A 204 11.68 -8.07 18.99
N HIS A 205 12.56 -8.58 19.84
CA HIS A 205 12.87 -10.01 19.89
C HIS A 205 11.94 -10.78 20.81
N LYS A 206 11.19 -10.09 21.67
CA LYS A 206 10.18 -10.67 22.57
C LYS A 206 9.00 -9.74 22.72
N TRP A 207 7.84 -10.32 22.94
CA TRP A 207 6.60 -9.61 23.26
C TRP A 207 5.75 -10.42 24.24
N ALA A 208 4.85 -9.73 24.93
CA ALA A 208 3.87 -10.35 25.80
C ALA A 208 2.56 -9.58 25.75
N GLU A 209 1.43 -10.30 25.71
CA GLU A 209 0.11 -9.68 25.71
C GLU A 209 -0.45 -9.62 27.15
N SER A 210 -1.18 -8.54 27.45
CA SER A 210 -1.98 -8.45 28.68
C SER A 210 -3.19 -9.39 28.62
N ALA A 211 -3.71 -9.77 29.79
CA ALA A 211 -4.86 -10.67 29.91
C ALA A 211 -6.14 -10.13 29.20
N ASP A 212 -6.31 -8.80 29.14
CA ASP A 212 -7.42 -8.15 28.44
C ASP A 212 -7.19 -8.01 26.92
N ARG A 213 -6.05 -8.51 26.40
CA ARG A 213 -5.65 -8.49 24.99
C ARG A 213 -5.70 -7.10 24.34
N ARG A 214 -5.32 -6.08 25.11
CA ARG A 214 -5.26 -4.69 24.64
C ARG A 214 -3.86 -4.10 24.70
N THR A 215 -3.00 -4.61 25.58
CA THR A 215 -1.63 -4.12 25.76
C THR A 215 -0.64 -5.16 25.30
N VAL A 216 0.34 -4.73 24.52
CA VAL A 216 1.52 -5.53 24.19
C VAL A 216 2.74 -4.87 24.83
N TYR A 217 3.49 -5.67 25.56
CA TYR A 217 4.81 -5.34 26.10
C TYR A 217 5.86 -5.85 25.11
N PHE A 218 6.83 -5.01 24.78
CA PHE A 218 7.89 -5.34 23.83
C PHE A 218 9.27 -5.19 24.50
N GLU A 219 10.18 -6.08 24.12
CA GLU A 219 11.61 -5.95 24.39
C GLU A 219 12.36 -5.88 23.06
N LEU A 220 13.07 -4.76 22.82
CA LEU A 220 13.85 -4.57 21.60
C LEU A 220 15.07 -5.48 21.59
N ASP A 221 15.42 -6.00 20.42
CA ASP A 221 16.63 -6.77 20.20
C ASP A 221 17.86 -5.91 20.57
N PRO A 222 18.76 -6.39 21.43
CA PRO A 222 19.95 -5.63 21.84
C PRO A 222 20.86 -5.27 20.67
N ASP A 223 20.80 -6.01 19.57
CA ASP A 223 21.55 -5.75 18.35
C ASP A 223 20.85 -4.78 17.41
N ALA A 224 19.57 -4.47 17.62
CA ALA A 224 18.80 -3.62 16.70
C ALA A 224 19.46 -2.26 16.47
N ARG A 225 19.76 -1.95 15.20
CA ARG A 225 20.43 -0.74 14.74
C ARG A 225 19.73 -0.16 13.53
N TYR A 226 19.85 1.14 13.36
CA TYR A 226 19.63 1.77 12.07
C TYR A 226 20.79 1.49 11.11
N SER A 227 20.55 1.72 9.84
CA SER A 227 21.53 1.48 8.76
C SER A 227 22.80 2.32 8.83
N ASP A 228 22.83 3.35 9.67
CA ASP A 228 24.02 4.16 10.00
C ASP A 228 24.76 3.69 11.27
N GLY A 229 24.27 2.60 11.91
CA GLY A 229 24.85 2.02 13.10
C GLY A 229 24.28 2.54 14.43
N ALA A 230 23.45 3.57 14.43
CA ALA A 230 22.81 4.07 15.64
C ALA A 230 21.88 3.00 16.26
N LYS A 231 21.93 2.82 17.59
CA LYS A 231 21.07 1.87 18.28
C LYS A 231 19.61 2.32 18.24
N VAL A 232 18.69 1.39 17.96
CA VAL A 232 17.26 1.64 18.07
C VAL A 232 16.86 1.62 19.56
N LYS A 233 16.11 2.63 19.99
CA LYS A 233 15.62 2.77 21.36
C LYS A 233 14.10 2.92 21.40
N ALA A 234 13.49 2.56 22.52
CA ALA A 234 12.05 2.69 22.72
C ALA A 234 11.54 4.13 22.52
N ILE A 235 12.32 5.14 22.91
CA ILE A 235 12.00 6.55 22.71
C ILE A 235 11.84 6.95 21.25
N ASP A 236 12.46 6.22 20.31
CA ASP A 236 12.45 6.52 18.88
C ASP A 236 11.05 6.36 18.27
N LEU A 237 10.16 5.59 18.92
CA LEU A 237 8.74 5.52 18.58
C LEU A 237 8.04 6.87 18.79
N LEU A 238 8.35 7.53 19.91
CA LEU A 238 7.79 8.85 20.21
C LEU A 238 8.38 9.92 19.29
N VAL A 239 9.64 9.77 18.86
CA VAL A 239 10.24 10.66 17.85
C VAL A 239 9.48 10.56 16.52
N ASN A 240 9.13 9.34 16.08
CA ASN A 240 8.31 9.16 14.89
C ASN A 240 6.95 9.85 15.02
N MET A 241 6.29 9.68 16.17
CA MET A 241 5.01 10.35 16.44
C MET A 241 5.16 11.87 16.39
N TYR A 242 6.19 12.42 17.04
CA TYR A 242 6.47 13.85 17.03
C TYR A 242 6.62 14.41 15.60
N ILE A 243 7.44 13.75 14.79
CA ILE A 243 7.65 14.17 13.39
C ILE A 243 6.34 14.14 12.62
N ARG A 244 5.58 13.04 12.71
CA ARG A 244 4.36 12.83 11.90
C ARG A 244 3.20 13.72 12.33
N THR A 245 3.07 14.03 13.62
CA THR A 245 1.96 14.84 14.14
C THR A 245 2.27 16.34 14.16
N SER A 246 3.50 16.74 13.86
CA SER A 246 3.90 18.15 13.81
C SER A 246 3.26 18.87 12.61
N GLU A 247 2.88 20.13 12.82
CA GLU A 247 2.44 21.04 11.75
C GLU A 247 3.48 21.19 10.62
N TYR A 248 4.77 21.03 10.94
CA TYR A 248 5.86 21.13 9.96
C TYR A 248 5.86 19.99 8.94
N SER A 249 5.30 18.83 9.30
CA SER A 249 5.11 17.72 8.37
C SER A 249 3.96 17.94 7.39
N ARG A 250 3.05 18.87 7.68
CA ARG A 250 1.87 19.17 6.86
C ARG A 250 1.03 17.91 6.53
N ASP A 251 0.92 17.02 7.50
CA ASP A 251 0.23 15.74 7.37
C ASP A 251 -0.77 15.54 8.52
N VAL A 252 -1.98 16.04 8.32
CA VAL A 252 -3.04 16.02 9.34
C VAL A 252 -3.59 14.62 9.65
N PHE A 253 -3.31 13.64 8.77
CA PHE A 253 -3.79 12.27 8.92
C PHE A 253 -3.30 11.64 10.23
N TYR A 254 -2.03 11.82 10.57
CA TYR A 254 -1.41 11.14 11.70
C TYR A 254 -1.90 11.62 13.08
N ASN A 255 -2.48 12.81 13.20
CA ASN A 255 -3.10 13.27 14.45
C ASN A 255 -4.29 12.37 14.85
N ASN A 256 -5.11 11.98 13.89
CA ASN A 256 -6.19 11.02 14.12
C ASN A 256 -5.68 9.59 14.22
N PHE A 257 -4.74 9.21 13.37
CA PHE A 257 -4.17 7.88 13.31
C PHE A 257 -3.64 7.42 14.69
N PHE A 258 -2.75 8.18 15.32
CA PHE A 258 -2.21 7.81 16.63
C PHE A 258 -3.27 7.82 17.72
N TYR A 259 -4.17 8.79 17.71
CA TYR A 259 -5.28 8.83 18.66
C TYR A 259 -6.18 7.59 18.59
N GLN A 260 -6.45 7.10 17.40
CA GLN A 260 -7.36 5.96 17.18
C GLN A 260 -6.69 4.61 17.42
N ASN A 261 -5.40 4.48 17.10
CA ASN A 261 -4.70 3.21 17.13
C ASN A 261 -3.98 2.93 18.47
N ALA A 262 -3.91 3.88 19.39
CA ALA A 262 -3.47 3.60 20.75
C ALA A 262 -4.23 4.41 21.78
N SER A 263 -4.42 3.82 22.95
CA SER A 263 -4.84 4.50 24.18
C SER A 263 -3.66 5.12 24.90
N ASN A 264 -2.55 4.38 24.99
CA ASN A 264 -1.31 4.89 25.55
C ASN A 264 -0.08 4.11 25.04
N ILE A 265 1.08 4.77 25.16
CA ILE A 265 2.41 4.19 24.98
C ILE A 265 3.20 4.46 26.25
N THR A 266 3.75 3.39 26.85
CA THR A 266 4.56 3.49 28.07
C THR A 266 6.00 3.09 27.75
N ILE A 267 6.96 3.97 28.03
CA ILE A 267 8.40 3.71 27.93
C ILE A 267 8.90 3.34 29.31
N TYR A 268 9.58 2.18 29.46
CA TYR A 268 10.15 1.69 30.73
C TYR A 268 11.65 1.92 30.80
N ASP A 269 12.36 1.76 29.70
CA ASP A 269 13.79 2.06 29.53
C ASP A 269 14.13 2.15 28.03
N ASP A 270 15.41 2.16 27.68
CA ASP A 270 15.87 2.22 26.30
C ASP A 270 15.38 1.06 25.41
N ASN A 271 15.08 -0.11 25.99
CA ASN A 271 14.77 -1.32 25.23
C ASN A 271 13.32 -1.81 25.43
N ARG A 272 12.65 -1.40 26.53
CA ARG A 272 11.32 -1.92 26.89
C ARG A 272 10.26 -0.84 26.88
N PHE A 273 9.13 -1.19 26.28
CA PHE A 273 7.96 -0.31 26.20
C PHE A 273 6.70 -1.17 26.07
N SER A 274 5.54 -0.54 26.23
CA SER A 274 4.26 -1.15 25.91
C SER A 274 3.38 -0.21 25.09
N ILE A 275 2.49 -0.80 24.27
CA ILE A 275 1.47 -0.11 23.51
C ILE A 275 0.13 -0.70 23.92
N THR A 276 -0.80 0.16 24.37
CA THR A 276 -2.18 -0.21 24.68
C THR A 276 -3.12 0.30 23.61
N LEU A 277 -3.88 -0.59 22.99
CA LEU A 277 -4.89 -0.24 22.00
C LEU A 277 -6.23 0.10 22.67
N PRO A 278 -7.10 0.90 22.04
CA PRO A 278 -8.42 1.19 22.58
C PRO A 278 -9.30 -0.05 22.73
N PHE A 279 -9.08 -1.07 21.88
CA PHE A 279 -9.86 -2.31 21.83
C PHE A 279 -8.94 -3.51 21.73
N ALA A 280 -9.41 -4.67 22.18
CA ALA A 280 -8.76 -5.96 21.94
C ALA A 280 -8.72 -6.23 20.41
N LYS A 281 -7.68 -6.90 19.94
CA LYS A 281 -7.49 -7.23 18.52
C LYS A 281 -7.07 -8.68 18.36
N PRO A 282 -7.52 -9.36 17.29
CA PRO A 282 -6.83 -10.57 16.85
C PRO A 282 -5.42 -10.19 16.36
N LEU A 283 -4.42 -11.04 16.58
CA LEU A 283 -3.01 -10.77 16.25
C LEU A 283 -2.52 -9.40 16.78
N LEU A 284 -2.82 -9.11 18.03
CA LEU A 284 -2.57 -7.82 18.68
C LEU A 284 -1.15 -7.27 18.48
N PRO A 285 -0.04 -8.08 18.60
CA PRO A 285 1.31 -7.57 18.36
C PRO A 285 1.51 -7.04 16.94
N PHE A 286 0.85 -7.62 15.96
CA PHE A 286 0.94 -7.15 14.58
C PHE A 286 0.34 -5.75 14.38
N TYR A 287 -0.78 -5.43 15.03
CA TYR A 287 -1.35 -4.08 14.98
C TYR A 287 -0.42 -3.03 15.60
N CYS A 288 0.45 -3.42 16.54
CA CYS A 288 1.45 -2.51 17.08
C CYS A 288 2.60 -2.19 16.10
N THR A 289 2.77 -2.93 14.99
CA THR A 289 3.78 -2.62 13.96
C THR A 289 3.49 -1.33 13.19
N LEU A 290 2.30 -0.77 13.35
CA LEU A 290 1.96 0.56 12.85
C LEU A 290 2.81 1.67 13.52
N PHE A 291 3.39 1.39 14.69
CA PHE A 291 4.29 2.27 15.41
C PHE A 291 5.74 1.95 15.02
N ILE A 292 6.32 2.77 14.18
CA ILE A 292 7.66 2.59 13.61
C ILE A 292 8.63 3.55 14.32
N PRO A 293 9.84 3.12 14.72
CA PRO A 293 10.83 4.03 15.28
C PRO A 293 11.45 4.92 14.19
N SER A 294 11.89 6.11 14.56
CA SER A 294 12.65 7.02 13.69
C SER A 294 13.95 7.45 14.36
N PRO A 295 15.08 7.48 13.61
CA PRO A 295 16.39 7.87 14.15
C PRO A 295 16.38 9.34 14.58
N PRO A 296 16.48 9.67 15.88
CA PRO A 296 16.30 11.04 16.38
C PRO A 296 17.32 12.01 15.83
N HIS A 297 18.60 11.62 15.78
CA HIS A 297 19.71 12.44 15.30
C HIS A 297 19.57 12.87 13.84
N PHE A 298 18.92 12.06 12.98
CA PHE A 298 18.63 12.45 11.60
C PHE A 298 17.73 13.69 11.53
N TYR A 299 16.85 13.86 12.49
CA TYR A 299 15.92 14.98 12.55
C TYR A 299 16.41 16.15 13.43
N CYS A 300 17.72 16.27 13.65
CA CYS A 300 18.31 17.37 14.46
C CYS A 300 18.04 18.78 13.91
N GLU A 301 17.67 18.91 12.63
CA GLU A 301 17.26 20.16 11.98
C GLU A 301 15.76 20.23 11.71
N PHE A 302 14.94 19.41 12.38
CA PHE A 302 13.50 19.39 12.19
C PHE A 302 12.86 20.72 12.63
N GLY A 303 11.94 21.27 11.81
CA GLY A 303 11.27 22.53 12.08
C GLY A 303 10.48 23.05 10.88
N PRO A 304 10.16 24.36 10.83
CA PRO A 304 9.30 24.96 9.80
C PRO A 304 9.70 24.69 8.35
N SER A 305 11.00 24.52 8.09
CA SER A 305 11.55 24.21 6.76
C SER A 305 11.68 22.71 6.48
N TYR A 306 10.98 21.84 7.24
CA TYR A 306 11.09 20.38 7.10
C TYR A 306 10.82 19.90 5.69
N VAL A 307 9.73 20.36 5.06
CA VAL A 307 9.29 19.87 3.74
C VAL A 307 10.36 20.13 2.68
N GLU A 308 10.95 21.32 2.70
CA GLU A 308 11.96 21.76 1.74
C GLU A 308 13.35 21.17 2.05
N ARG A 309 13.76 21.21 3.33
CA ARG A 309 15.09 20.80 3.79
C ARG A 309 15.30 19.30 3.68
N TYR A 310 14.26 18.49 3.99
CA TYR A 310 14.35 17.03 3.96
C TYR A 310 13.88 16.41 2.65
N GLN A 311 13.52 17.18 1.64
CA GLN A 311 12.92 16.68 0.40
C GLN A 311 13.71 15.56 -0.26
N TRP A 312 15.04 15.62 -0.22
CA TRP A 312 15.94 14.64 -0.84
C TRP A 312 16.82 13.90 0.18
N ARG A 313 16.54 14.05 1.46
CA ARG A 313 17.23 13.33 2.53
C ARG A 313 16.54 11.98 2.77
N VAL A 314 17.33 10.91 2.75
CA VAL A 314 16.85 9.55 3.04
C VAL A 314 17.23 9.22 4.48
N PRO A 315 16.28 9.02 5.40
CA PRO A 315 16.59 8.64 6.78
C PRO A 315 17.21 7.25 6.84
N PRO A 316 18.11 7.01 7.80
CA PRO A 316 18.51 5.67 8.16
C PRO A 316 17.30 4.82 8.57
N THR A 317 17.27 3.57 8.12
CA THR A 317 16.20 2.62 8.44
C THR A 317 16.74 1.44 9.24
N THR A 318 15.86 0.61 9.78
CA THR A 318 16.21 -0.64 10.46
C THR A 318 16.53 -1.77 9.48
N GLY A 319 16.34 -1.52 8.18
CA GLY A 319 16.43 -2.51 7.11
C GLY A 319 17.84 -2.77 6.58
N ALA A 320 17.92 -3.74 5.66
CA ALA A 320 19.17 -4.22 5.09
C ALA A 320 19.78 -3.30 4.02
N TYR A 321 19.02 -2.34 3.51
CA TYR A 321 19.45 -1.47 2.42
C TYR A 321 19.45 0.00 2.80
N VAL A 322 20.34 0.74 2.15
CA VAL A 322 20.47 2.20 2.29
C VAL A 322 20.68 2.83 0.92
N VAL A 323 20.18 4.04 0.73
CA VAL A 323 20.47 4.86 -0.46
C VAL A 323 21.62 5.81 -0.13
N LYS A 324 22.73 5.69 -0.86
CA LYS A 324 23.87 6.61 -0.76
C LYS A 324 23.81 7.71 -1.82
N PRO A 325 24.54 8.82 -1.63
CA PRO A 325 24.53 9.95 -2.57
C PRO A 325 24.87 9.57 -4.00
N ASP A 326 25.88 8.71 -4.17
CA ASP A 326 26.36 8.20 -5.45
C ASP A 326 25.39 7.19 -6.09
N GLY A 327 24.45 6.65 -5.31
CA GLY A 327 23.38 5.76 -5.77
C GLY A 327 22.20 6.46 -6.46
N ILE A 328 22.23 7.82 -6.56
CA ILE A 328 21.13 8.58 -7.17
C ILE A 328 21.56 9.29 -8.44
N ILE A 329 20.93 8.93 -9.54
CA ILE A 329 20.95 9.68 -10.78
C ILE A 329 19.56 10.26 -10.98
N ARG A 330 19.40 11.54 -10.67
CA ARG A 330 18.10 12.24 -10.63
C ARG A 330 17.33 12.06 -11.94
N GLY A 331 16.05 11.73 -11.80
CA GLY A 331 15.14 11.48 -12.92
C GLY A 331 15.39 10.17 -13.68
N ARG A 332 16.41 9.38 -13.30
CA ARG A 332 16.83 8.21 -14.06
C ARG A 332 16.99 6.95 -13.22
N GLN A 333 17.65 7.04 -12.05
CA GLN A 333 18.06 5.84 -11.32
C GLN A 333 18.11 6.09 -9.81
N VAL A 334 17.75 5.06 -9.04
CA VAL A 334 18.02 4.98 -7.58
C VAL A 334 18.62 3.61 -7.30
N THR A 335 19.73 3.59 -6.55
CA THR A 335 20.42 2.37 -6.12
C THR A 335 20.30 2.20 -4.62
N LEU A 336 19.74 1.08 -4.20
CA LEU A 336 19.82 0.62 -2.82
C LEU A 336 21.08 -0.21 -2.65
N GLN A 337 21.89 0.12 -1.64
CA GLN A 337 23.10 -0.62 -1.27
C GLN A 337 22.86 -1.43 0.00
N ARG A 338 23.24 -2.70 -0.01
CA ARG A 338 23.17 -3.53 1.19
C ARG A 338 24.15 -3.03 2.25
N VAL A 339 23.70 -2.96 3.49
CA VAL A 339 24.53 -2.65 4.67
C VAL A 339 25.34 -3.89 5.02
N PRO A 340 26.69 -3.88 4.91
CA PRO A 340 27.50 -5.09 5.05
C PRO A 340 27.39 -5.76 6.43
N ASP A 341 27.32 -4.95 7.48
CA ASP A 341 27.22 -5.34 8.89
C ASP A 341 25.82 -5.08 9.46
N TRP A 342 24.80 -5.21 8.61
CA TRP A 342 23.42 -5.07 9.03
C TRP A 342 23.11 -5.95 10.24
N TRP A 343 22.49 -5.38 11.26
CA TRP A 343 22.28 -6.01 12.55
C TRP A 343 21.52 -7.35 12.52
N ALA A 344 20.63 -7.53 11.55
CA ALA A 344 19.80 -8.74 11.45
C ALA A 344 20.30 -9.73 10.37
N ARG A 345 21.48 -9.53 9.78
CA ARG A 345 21.99 -10.37 8.69
C ARG A 345 22.12 -11.87 9.03
N ASP A 346 22.36 -12.18 10.30
CA ASP A 346 22.60 -13.56 10.80
C ASP A 346 21.42 -14.08 11.65
N LYS A 347 20.32 -13.29 11.79
CA LYS A 347 19.13 -13.71 12.54
C LYS A 347 18.37 -14.79 11.78
N LYS A 348 17.65 -15.65 12.49
CA LYS A 348 16.97 -16.85 11.99
C LYS A 348 16.12 -16.60 10.74
N PHE A 349 15.31 -15.54 10.75
CA PHE A 349 14.32 -15.28 9.69
C PHE A 349 14.82 -14.38 8.56
N THR A 350 16.05 -13.85 8.66
CA THR A 350 16.57 -12.87 7.68
C THR A 350 17.90 -13.32 7.04
N LYS A 351 18.57 -14.33 7.57
CA LYS A 351 19.91 -14.75 7.10
C LYS A 351 19.97 -15.17 5.62
N TYR A 352 18.86 -15.64 5.05
CA TYR A 352 18.77 -16.02 3.65
C TYR A 352 17.98 -15.03 2.79
N MET A 353 17.68 -13.83 3.33
CA MET A 353 17.06 -12.72 2.64
C MET A 353 18.07 -11.62 2.32
N TYR A 354 17.67 -10.63 1.52
CA TYR A 354 18.50 -9.46 1.18
C TYR A 354 19.87 -9.85 0.63
N ASN A 355 19.88 -10.73 -0.38
CA ASN A 355 21.11 -11.42 -0.81
C ASN A 355 21.99 -10.58 -1.72
N VAL A 356 21.43 -9.68 -2.54
CA VAL A 356 22.21 -8.88 -3.50
C VAL A 356 22.88 -7.68 -2.82
N ASP A 357 24.06 -7.27 -3.30
CA ASP A 357 24.77 -6.10 -2.75
C ASP A 357 24.11 -4.78 -3.15
N GLN A 358 23.54 -4.75 -4.36
CA GLN A 358 22.90 -3.56 -4.90
C GLN A 358 21.61 -3.90 -5.65
N ILE A 359 20.57 -3.11 -5.44
CA ILE A 359 19.36 -3.13 -6.24
C ILE A 359 19.26 -1.80 -6.97
N VAL A 360 19.31 -1.84 -8.29
CA VAL A 360 19.32 -0.66 -9.15
C VAL A 360 17.95 -0.50 -9.81
N TYR A 361 17.21 0.49 -9.40
CA TYR A 361 15.93 0.86 -9.99
C TYR A 361 16.12 1.85 -11.13
N ASN A 362 15.78 1.45 -12.35
CA ASN A 362 15.88 2.29 -13.55
C ASN A 362 14.49 2.83 -13.92
N PHE A 363 14.32 4.13 -13.86
CA PHE A 363 13.07 4.81 -14.21
C PHE A 363 13.00 4.98 -15.73
N ILE A 364 12.19 4.14 -16.38
CA ILE A 364 12.01 4.12 -17.83
C ILE A 364 10.51 4.21 -18.12
N ALA A 365 10.08 5.32 -18.70
CA ALA A 365 8.67 5.57 -18.94
C ALA A 365 8.07 4.65 -20.03
N GLU A 366 8.87 4.34 -21.06
CA GLU A 366 8.41 3.57 -22.21
C GLU A 366 8.68 2.07 -22.04
N PRO A 367 7.64 1.21 -21.93
CA PRO A 367 7.79 -0.23 -21.74
C PRO A 367 8.64 -0.91 -22.84
N SER A 368 8.48 -0.49 -24.10
CA SER A 368 9.27 -1.03 -25.22
C SER A 368 10.77 -0.77 -25.06
N LYS A 369 11.16 0.39 -24.53
CA LYS A 369 12.56 0.68 -24.22
C LYS A 369 13.06 -0.19 -23.05
N ALA A 370 12.23 -0.43 -22.04
CA ALA A 370 12.59 -1.33 -20.93
C ALA A 370 12.82 -2.76 -21.45
N ILE A 371 11.98 -3.26 -22.36
CA ILE A 371 12.15 -4.58 -22.99
C ILE A 371 13.47 -4.65 -23.77
N GLU A 372 13.83 -3.64 -24.55
CA GLU A 372 15.10 -3.65 -25.29
C GLU A 372 16.31 -3.65 -24.36
N LEU A 373 16.30 -2.86 -23.28
CA LEU A 373 17.36 -2.86 -22.29
C LEU A 373 17.45 -4.22 -21.54
N PHE A 374 16.32 -4.86 -21.32
CA PHE A 374 16.27 -6.19 -20.74
C PHE A 374 16.87 -7.24 -21.68
N ARG A 375 16.56 -7.20 -22.97
CA ARG A 375 17.11 -8.11 -24.00
C ARG A 375 18.63 -8.08 -24.11
N ILE A 376 19.24 -6.92 -23.90
CA ILE A 376 20.70 -6.78 -23.94
C ILE A 376 21.39 -6.99 -22.60
N GLY A 377 20.63 -7.27 -21.51
CA GLY A 377 21.16 -7.55 -20.16
C GLY A 377 21.48 -6.32 -19.31
N GLU A 378 20.97 -5.13 -19.70
CA GLU A 378 21.05 -3.92 -18.88
C GLU A 378 19.99 -3.89 -17.76
N LEU A 379 18.95 -4.71 -17.88
CA LEU A 379 18.02 -5.06 -16.81
C LEU A 379 18.09 -6.56 -16.57
N ASP A 380 18.05 -6.98 -15.31
CA ASP A 380 18.11 -8.38 -14.91
C ASP A 380 16.71 -9.00 -14.75
N VAL A 381 15.70 -8.18 -14.42
CA VAL A 381 14.28 -8.58 -14.22
C VAL A 381 13.36 -7.55 -14.84
N LEU A 382 12.24 -8.04 -15.35
CA LEU A 382 11.15 -7.22 -15.92
C LEU A 382 9.79 -7.79 -15.50
N ASN A 383 8.97 -6.98 -14.82
CA ASN A 383 7.56 -7.33 -14.57
C ASN A 383 6.74 -7.07 -15.84
N ILE A 384 6.14 -8.12 -16.38
CA ILE A 384 5.42 -8.14 -17.66
C ILE A 384 4.04 -8.78 -17.55
N THR A 385 3.37 -8.57 -16.45
CA THR A 385 2.06 -9.16 -16.16
C THR A 385 0.99 -8.79 -17.19
N LYS A 386 1.13 -7.68 -17.94
CA LYS A 386 0.18 -7.30 -18.99
C LYS A 386 0.15 -8.34 -20.12
N PRO A 387 -1.04 -8.83 -20.54
CA PRO A 387 -1.17 -9.87 -21.57
C PRO A 387 -0.47 -9.57 -22.88
N GLU A 388 -0.60 -8.34 -23.40
CA GLU A 388 0.07 -7.92 -24.63
C GLU A 388 1.60 -8.06 -24.53
N LEU A 389 2.18 -7.63 -23.41
CA LEU A 389 3.62 -7.72 -23.22
C LEU A 389 4.06 -9.17 -23.06
N TRP A 390 3.31 -9.99 -22.30
CA TRP A 390 3.65 -11.39 -22.05
C TRP A 390 3.53 -12.24 -23.30
N HIS A 391 2.40 -12.18 -24.02
CA HIS A 391 2.11 -13.07 -25.14
C HIS A 391 2.68 -12.60 -26.48
N GLU A 392 3.06 -11.32 -26.63
CA GLU A 392 3.53 -10.79 -27.90
C GLU A 392 4.97 -10.27 -27.83
N ARG A 393 5.29 -9.50 -26.79
CA ARG A 393 6.59 -8.82 -26.70
C ARG A 393 7.69 -9.64 -26.07
N MET A 394 7.35 -10.73 -25.38
CA MET A 394 8.31 -11.65 -24.79
C MET A 394 8.56 -12.90 -25.64
N GLU A 395 7.97 -13.01 -26.80
CA GLU A 395 8.34 -13.98 -27.84
C GLU A 395 9.62 -13.48 -28.54
N ILE A 396 10.76 -13.59 -27.85
CA ILE A 396 12.05 -13.06 -28.27
C ILE A 396 13.12 -14.16 -28.29
N PRO A 397 14.14 -14.02 -29.15
CA PRO A 397 15.19 -15.03 -29.24
C PRO A 397 15.91 -15.34 -27.93
N GLU A 398 16.03 -14.35 -27.03
CA GLU A 398 16.68 -14.54 -25.75
C GLU A 398 15.90 -15.48 -24.82
N VAL A 399 14.58 -15.57 -24.95
CA VAL A 399 13.72 -16.53 -24.24
C VAL A 399 13.87 -17.91 -24.88
N HIS A 400 13.69 -18.04 -26.19
CA HIS A 400 13.79 -19.31 -26.89
C HIS A 400 15.18 -19.96 -26.81
N ASN A 401 16.21 -19.12 -26.68
CA ASN A 401 17.59 -19.60 -26.49
C ASN A 401 17.92 -19.90 -25.02
N GLY A 402 16.98 -19.81 -24.10
CA GLY A 402 17.14 -20.11 -22.67
C GLY A 402 18.06 -19.16 -21.91
N TYR A 403 18.28 -17.94 -22.40
CA TYR A 403 19.04 -16.91 -21.67
C TYR A 403 18.15 -16.17 -20.67
N ILE A 404 16.87 -16.00 -21.01
CA ILE A 404 15.84 -15.37 -20.21
C ILE A 404 14.78 -16.41 -19.87
N ASN A 405 14.47 -16.55 -18.60
CA ASN A 405 13.39 -17.38 -18.10
C ASN A 405 12.10 -16.54 -18.00
N ARG A 406 10.98 -17.20 -18.23
CA ARG A 406 9.65 -16.64 -17.96
C ARG A 406 9.02 -17.40 -16.79
N SER A 407 8.33 -16.68 -15.92
CA SER A 407 7.58 -17.35 -14.85
C SER A 407 6.32 -16.59 -14.49
N THR A 408 5.26 -17.36 -14.22
CA THR A 408 3.99 -16.88 -13.66
C THR A 408 3.90 -17.30 -12.21
N PHE A 409 3.79 -16.34 -11.30
CA PHE A 409 3.76 -16.56 -9.85
C PHE A 409 2.37 -16.25 -9.31
N PHE A 410 1.61 -17.26 -8.93
CA PHE A 410 0.33 -17.07 -8.26
C PHE A 410 0.56 -16.66 -6.80
N THR A 411 -0.29 -15.76 -6.29
CA THR A 411 -0.20 -15.21 -4.94
C THR A 411 -1.56 -15.25 -4.24
N ILE A 412 -1.53 -15.44 -2.93
CA ILE A 412 -2.72 -15.30 -2.05
C ILE A 412 -2.80 -13.91 -1.42
N TYR A 413 -1.94 -12.98 -1.81
CA TYR A 413 -2.01 -11.60 -1.32
C TYR A 413 -3.36 -10.96 -1.68
N PRO A 414 -3.98 -10.19 -0.77
CA PRO A 414 -5.25 -9.53 -1.04
C PRO A 414 -5.22 -8.68 -2.30
N ARG A 415 -6.32 -8.69 -3.05
CA ARG A 415 -6.37 -8.01 -4.35
C ARG A 415 -6.58 -6.51 -4.15
N PRO A 416 -5.70 -5.65 -4.68
CA PRO A 416 -5.97 -4.22 -4.73
C PRO A 416 -7.33 -3.97 -5.40
N PRO A 417 -8.22 -3.13 -4.85
CA PRO A 417 -9.55 -2.87 -5.40
C PRO A 417 -9.47 -1.94 -6.62
N TYR A 418 -8.87 -2.44 -7.72
CA TYR A 418 -8.85 -1.71 -8.98
C TYR A 418 -10.25 -1.41 -9.46
N GLY A 419 -10.58 -0.13 -9.59
CA GLY A 419 -11.91 0.25 -10.01
C GLY A 419 -12.15 1.75 -10.04
N LEU A 420 -13.43 2.10 -10.22
CA LEU A 420 -13.87 3.49 -10.25
C LEU A 420 -14.48 3.86 -8.91
N PHE A 421 -13.86 4.78 -8.20
CA PHE A 421 -14.38 5.36 -6.96
C PHE A 421 -15.25 6.55 -7.29
N LEU A 422 -16.48 6.57 -6.76
CA LEU A 422 -17.52 7.55 -7.08
C LEU A 422 -17.65 8.56 -5.96
N ASN A 423 -17.45 9.84 -6.26
CA ASN A 423 -17.50 10.92 -5.28
C ASN A 423 -18.95 11.33 -5.02
N THR A 424 -19.49 10.93 -3.88
CA THR A 424 -20.89 11.16 -3.51
C THR A 424 -21.20 12.64 -3.19
N SER A 425 -20.19 13.48 -3.00
CA SER A 425 -20.39 14.93 -2.83
C SER A 425 -20.60 15.68 -4.14
N LYS A 426 -20.46 15.02 -5.29
CA LYS A 426 -20.51 15.64 -6.62
C LYS A 426 -21.64 15.06 -7.46
N ALA A 427 -22.40 15.94 -8.13
CA ALA A 427 -23.30 15.49 -9.17
C ALA A 427 -22.49 14.88 -10.34
N PRO A 428 -22.99 13.82 -11.01
CA PRO A 428 -24.28 13.19 -10.77
C PRO A 428 -24.24 12.08 -9.70
N PHE A 429 -23.08 11.78 -9.09
CA PHE A 429 -22.88 10.65 -8.18
C PHE A 429 -23.40 10.89 -6.75
N ASN A 430 -23.92 12.08 -6.44
CA ASN A 430 -24.68 12.32 -5.20
C ASN A 430 -26.05 11.59 -5.17
N ASN A 431 -26.48 11.00 -6.29
CA ASN A 431 -27.70 10.21 -6.40
C ASN A 431 -27.37 8.72 -6.51
N LEU A 432 -27.94 7.89 -5.65
CA LEU A 432 -27.70 6.43 -5.61
C LEU A 432 -28.12 5.75 -6.92
N ASP A 433 -29.28 6.09 -7.49
CA ASP A 433 -29.75 5.49 -8.74
C ASP A 433 -28.81 5.77 -9.90
N VAL A 434 -28.15 6.95 -9.93
CA VAL A 434 -27.11 7.23 -10.91
C VAL A 434 -25.89 6.34 -10.68
N ARG A 435 -25.44 6.14 -9.44
CA ARG A 435 -24.32 5.24 -9.15
C ARG A 435 -24.62 3.81 -9.54
N LEU A 436 -25.82 3.30 -9.25
CA LEU A 436 -26.28 1.98 -9.68
C LEU A 436 -26.35 1.87 -11.21
N GLY A 437 -26.97 2.85 -11.87
CA GLY A 437 -27.03 2.90 -13.35
C GLY A 437 -25.64 2.96 -13.97
N PHE A 438 -24.71 3.68 -13.38
CA PHE A 438 -23.33 3.75 -13.81
C PHE A 438 -22.64 2.38 -13.77
N GLN A 439 -22.83 1.59 -12.72
CA GLN A 439 -22.28 0.23 -12.65
C GLN A 439 -22.85 -0.70 -13.73
N TYR A 440 -24.16 -0.64 -14.02
CA TYR A 440 -24.78 -1.41 -15.09
C TYR A 440 -24.39 -0.94 -16.50
N ALA A 441 -23.97 0.32 -16.66
CA ALA A 441 -23.60 0.87 -17.94
C ALA A 441 -22.18 0.51 -18.41
N LEU A 442 -21.36 -0.08 -17.53
CA LEU A 442 -19.96 -0.38 -17.83
C LEU A 442 -19.73 -1.86 -18.13
N ASN A 443 -19.35 -2.19 -19.38
CA ASN A 443 -19.11 -3.57 -19.81
C ASN A 443 -17.68 -4.03 -19.45
N VAL A 444 -17.41 -4.14 -18.14
CA VAL A 444 -16.09 -4.55 -17.65
C VAL A 444 -15.76 -6.00 -18.05
N GLN A 445 -16.75 -6.89 -18.13
CA GLN A 445 -16.49 -8.28 -18.54
C GLN A 445 -15.94 -8.35 -19.97
N ASN A 446 -16.48 -7.57 -20.90
CA ASN A 446 -15.95 -7.50 -22.27
C ASN A 446 -14.49 -7.02 -22.33
N ILE A 447 -14.09 -6.12 -21.40
CA ILE A 447 -12.69 -5.71 -21.29
C ILE A 447 -11.82 -6.90 -20.85
N ILE A 448 -12.27 -7.69 -19.89
CA ILE A 448 -11.55 -8.88 -19.40
C ILE A 448 -11.39 -9.90 -20.53
N ASP A 449 -12.47 -10.21 -21.21
CA ASP A 449 -12.50 -11.27 -22.23
C ASP A 449 -11.68 -10.87 -23.49
N ILE A 450 -11.85 -9.64 -23.96
CA ILE A 450 -11.27 -9.21 -25.25
C ILE A 450 -9.93 -8.48 -25.07
N THR A 451 -9.89 -7.49 -24.16
CA THR A 451 -8.67 -6.65 -24.03
C THR A 451 -7.60 -7.37 -23.22
N PHE A 452 -8.01 -8.08 -22.16
CA PHE A 452 -7.09 -8.84 -21.32
C PHE A 452 -7.06 -10.35 -21.66
N ARG A 453 -7.72 -10.78 -22.73
CA ARG A 453 -7.66 -12.15 -23.26
C ARG A 453 -8.05 -13.23 -22.25
N GLY A 454 -8.87 -12.88 -21.25
CA GLY A 454 -9.25 -13.78 -20.16
C GLY A 454 -8.18 -13.97 -19.08
N ASP A 455 -7.03 -13.32 -19.18
CA ASP A 455 -5.96 -13.43 -18.15
C ASP A 455 -6.36 -12.79 -16.82
N TYR A 456 -7.25 -11.78 -16.85
CA TYR A 456 -7.66 -11.05 -15.65
C TYR A 456 -9.01 -11.57 -15.16
N GLN A 457 -9.27 -11.37 -13.87
CA GLN A 457 -10.53 -11.73 -13.24
C GLN A 457 -11.33 -10.49 -12.88
N ARG A 458 -12.66 -10.65 -12.85
CA ARG A 458 -13.57 -9.63 -12.35
C ARG A 458 -13.48 -9.56 -10.83
N LEU A 459 -13.21 -8.37 -10.31
CA LEU A 459 -13.41 -8.11 -8.88
C LEU A 459 -14.91 -8.13 -8.55
N ASN A 460 -15.28 -8.69 -7.42
CA ASN A 460 -16.66 -8.74 -6.93
C ASN A 460 -16.84 -7.87 -5.68
N SER A 461 -15.99 -8.06 -4.69
CA SER A 461 -16.02 -7.37 -3.40
C SER A 461 -14.82 -6.43 -3.26
N TYR A 462 -15.01 -5.38 -2.46
CA TYR A 462 -13.95 -4.41 -2.17
C TYR A 462 -12.72 -5.05 -1.50
N ASN A 463 -12.94 -6.01 -0.61
CA ASN A 463 -11.87 -6.77 0.06
C ASN A 463 -11.68 -8.16 -0.58
N SER A 464 -11.55 -8.24 -1.90
CA SER A 464 -11.28 -9.51 -2.59
C SER A 464 -9.89 -10.06 -2.21
N GLY A 465 -9.80 -11.38 -1.97
CA GLY A 465 -8.57 -12.08 -1.64
C GLY A 465 -8.18 -12.04 -0.15
N PHE A 466 -9.07 -11.61 0.74
CA PHE A 466 -8.89 -11.70 2.19
C PHE A 466 -9.46 -13.01 2.79
N GLY A 467 -9.52 -14.08 2.00
CA GLY A 467 -10.04 -15.38 2.45
C GLY A 467 -11.40 -15.28 3.10
N LYS A 468 -11.56 -15.78 4.32
CA LYS A 468 -12.83 -15.76 5.06
C LYS A 468 -13.41 -14.37 5.29
N PHE A 469 -12.58 -13.33 5.26
CA PHE A 469 -13.02 -11.93 5.41
C PHE A 469 -13.63 -11.36 4.12
N THR A 470 -13.40 -11.99 2.97
CA THR A 470 -14.07 -11.62 1.71
C THR A 470 -15.51 -12.14 1.73
N ASN A 471 -16.49 -11.26 1.50
CA ASN A 471 -17.89 -11.69 1.41
C ASN A 471 -18.15 -12.42 0.08
N PRO A 472 -18.36 -13.74 0.07
CA PRO A 472 -18.51 -14.54 -1.15
C PRO A 472 -19.85 -14.34 -1.87
N TYR A 473 -20.83 -13.74 -1.19
CA TYR A 473 -22.17 -13.54 -1.72
C TYR A 473 -22.30 -12.29 -2.58
N ILE A 474 -21.33 -11.37 -2.50
CA ILE A 474 -21.31 -10.17 -3.32
C ILE A 474 -20.82 -10.52 -4.73
N LYS A 475 -21.59 -10.08 -5.73
CA LYS A 475 -21.23 -10.20 -7.14
C LYS A 475 -21.27 -8.83 -7.82
N ALA A 476 -20.29 -8.55 -8.65
CA ALA A 476 -20.27 -7.33 -9.45
C ALA A 476 -21.51 -7.27 -10.35
N ARG A 477 -22.11 -6.09 -10.46
CA ARG A 477 -23.28 -5.89 -11.34
C ARG A 477 -22.87 -6.15 -12.79
N PRO A 478 -23.64 -6.96 -13.56
CA PRO A 478 -23.35 -7.22 -14.96
C PRO A 478 -23.66 -5.99 -15.82
N TYR A 479 -23.07 -5.93 -16.99
CA TYR A 479 -23.49 -4.94 -18.00
C TYR A 479 -24.93 -5.19 -18.43
N SER A 480 -25.79 -4.18 -18.26
CA SER A 480 -27.20 -4.25 -18.66
C SER A 480 -27.71 -2.86 -19.04
N PRO A 481 -27.78 -2.55 -20.31
CA PRO A 481 -28.33 -1.27 -20.77
C PRO A 481 -29.76 -1.00 -20.30
N GLU A 482 -30.56 -2.04 -20.15
CA GLU A 482 -31.92 -1.94 -19.65
C GLU A 482 -31.96 -1.50 -18.18
N GLN A 483 -31.22 -2.18 -17.32
CA GLN A 483 -31.13 -1.84 -15.91
C GLN A 483 -30.48 -0.45 -15.70
N ALA A 484 -29.45 -0.15 -16.48
CA ALA A 484 -28.82 1.18 -16.45
C ALA A 484 -29.83 2.30 -16.72
N ARG A 485 -30.60 2.17 -17.82
CA ARG A 485 -31.64 3.15 -18.17
C ARG A 485 -32.74 3.24 -17.14
N SER A 486 -33.17 2.11 -16.58
CA SER A 486 -34.18 2.06 -15.50
C SER A 486 -33.69 2.87 -14.29
N CYS A 487 -32.44 2.68 -13.86
CA CYS A 487 -31.85 3.44 -12.76
C CYS A 487 -31.74 4.93 -13.11
N PHE A 488 -31.29 5.29 -14.31
CA PHE A 488 -31.19 6.69 -14.74
C PHE A 488 -32.58 7.35 -14.81
N ALA A 489 -33.60 6.61 -15.22
CA ALA A 489 -34.97 7.13 -15.23
C ALA A 489 -35.49 7.41 -13.79
N LYS A 490 -35.21 6.54 -12.81
CA LYS A 490 -35.49 6.81 -11.38
C LYS A 490 -34.80 8.08 -10.87
N ALA A 491 -33.59 8.34 -11.37
CA ALA A 491 -32.85 9.58 -11.07
C ALA A 491 -33.35 10.82 -11.84
N GLY A 492 -34.42 10.67 -12.68
CA GLY A 492 -35.04 11.76 -13.43
C GLY A 492 -34.47 11.96 -14.84
N TYR A 493 -33.55 11.14 -15.32
CA TYR A 493 -32.98 11.24 -16.68
C TYR A 493 -33.82 10.41 -17.64
N THR A 494 -34.90 11.02 -18.18
CA THR A 494 -35.92 10.32 -18.96
C THR A 494 -35.98 10.73 -20.44
N ILE A 495 -35.35 11.82 -20.83
CA ILE A 495 -35.45 12.40 -22.17
C ILE A 495 -34.18 12.14 -22.96
N PRO A 496 -34.21 11.38 -24.06
CA PRO A 496 -33.04 11.21 -24.93
C PRO A 496 -32.74 12.50 -25.72
N CYS A 497 -31.47 12.88 -25.79
CA CYS A 497 -30.97 13.89 -26.71
C CYS A 497 -30.78 13.29 -28.13
N PRO A 498 -30.58 14.13 -29.18
CA PRO A 498 -30.34 13.63 -30.54
C PRO A 498 -29.15 12.69 -30.69
N ASP A 499 -28.15 12.82 -29.82
CA ASP A 499 -26.95 11.98 -29.77
C ASP A 499 -27.12 10.71 -28.91
N GLY A 500 -28.32 10.46 -28.38
CA GLY A 500 -28.69 9.30 -27.56
C GLY A 500 -28.40 9.45 -26.06
N ILE A 501 -27.79 10.53 -25.60
CA ILE A 501 -27.53 10.79 -24.19
C ILE A 501 -28.82 11.22 -23.49
N LEU A 502 -29.04 10.74 -22.28
CA LEU A 502 -30.22 11.08 -21.48
C LEU A 502 -30.06 12.45 -20.80
N ARG A 503 -31.20 13.12 -20.58
CA ARG A 503 -31.28 14.38 -19.84
C ARG A 503 -32.55 14.42 -18.97
N LYS A 504 -32.52 15.30 -17.97
CA LYS A 504 -33.69 15.65 -17.17
C LYS A 504 -34.61 16.63 -17.89
N PRO A 505 -35.86 16.80 -17.42
CA PRO A 505 -36.75 17.82 -17.98
C PRO A 505 -36.21 19.27 -17.92
N ASP A 506 -35.38 19.58 -16.93
CA ASP A 506 -34.69 20.87 -16.78
C ASP A 506 -33.52 21.08 -17.78
N GLY A 507 -33.25 20.11 -18.62
CA GLY A 507 -32.18 20.14 -19.62
C GLY A 507 -30.84 19.55 -19.14
N THR A 508 -30.68 19.21 -17.86
CA THR A 508 -29.44 18.64 -17.31
C THR A 508 -29.10 17.30 -17.96
N ARG A 509 -28.00 17.24 -18.69
CA ARG A 509 -27.51 16.02 -19.35
C ARG A 509 -26.89 15.05 -18.35
N LEU A 510 -27.01 13.75 -18.64
CA LEU A 510 -26.35 12.70 -17.88
C LEU A 510 -24.89 12.56 -18.32
N THR A 511 -24.00 13.24 -17.63
CA THR A 511 -22.57 13.25 -17.91
C THR A 511 -21.77 12.92 -16.65
N ALA A 512 -20.66 12.20 -16.81
CA ALA A 512 -19.75 11.87 -15.72
C ALA A 512 -18.29 11.98 -16.18
N ALA A 513 -17.45 12.65 -15.40
CA ALA A 513 -16.00 12.72 -15.66
C ALA A 513 -15.23 11.67 -14.86
N ILE A 514 -14.32 10.96 -15.53
CA ILE A 514 -13.40 9.99 -14.93
C ILE A 514 -11.98 10.54 -15.00
N THR A 515 -11.40 10.85 -13.84
CA THR A 515 -10.00 11.27 -13.70
C THR A 515 -9.12 10.03 -13.49
N PHE A 516 -8.00 9.95 -14.20
CA PHE A 516 -7.04 8.85 -14.09
C PHE A 516 -5.63 9.28 -14.51
N PRO A 517 -4.55 8.55 -14.07
CA PRO A 517 -3.19 8.83 -14.51
C PRO A 517 -2.97 8.54 -15.98
N ASN A 518 -2.33 9.45 -16.71
CA ASN A 518 -2.01 9.31 -18.14
C ASN A 518 -0.74 8.49 -18.43
N SER A 519 -0.07 8.01 -17.38
CA SER A 519 1.16 7.20 -17.47
C SER A 519 0.95 5.83 -18.15
N SER A 520 -0.30 5.40 -18.36
CA SER A 520 -0.64 4.14 -19.01
C SER A 520 -1.56 4.37 -20.23
N PRO A 521 -1.03 4.44 -21.45
CA PRO A 521 -1.85 4.57 -22.67
C PRO A 521 -2.89 3.45 -22.82
N SER A 522 -2.56 2.23 -22.41
CA SER A 522 -3.48 1.10 -22.42
C SER A 522 -4.70 1.32 -21.51
N LEU A 523 -4.53 2.00 -20.37
CA LEU A 523 -5.65 2.35 -19.48
C LEU A 523 -6.60 3.34 -20.17
N ALA A 524 -6.07 4.37 -20.84
CA ALA A 524 -6.87 5.34 -21.59
C ALA A 524 -7.71 4.65 -22.68
N SER A 525 -7.10 3.73 -23.44
CA SER A 525 -7.80 2.92 -24.45
C SER A 525 -8.91 2.05 -23.83
N THR A 526 -8.61 1.41 -22.68
CA THR A 526 -9.58 0.55 -21.96
C THR A 526 -10.77 1.36 -21.45
N LEU A 527 -10.52 2.52 -20.81
CA LEU A 527 -11.60 3.40 -20.37
C LEU A 527 -12.38 4.00 -21.55
N GLY A 528 -11.73 4.20 -22.71
CA GLY A 528 -12.40 4.58 -23.95
C GLY A 528 -13.45 3.57 -24.42
N LYS A 529 -13.16 2.27 -24.30
CA LYS A 529 -14.15 1.21 -24.62
C LYS A 529 -15.33 1.23 -23.65
N LEU A 530 -15.09 1.39 -22.34
CA LEU A 530 -16.16 1.52 -21.35
C LEU A 530 -17.03 2.75 -21.58
N LYS A 531 -16.44 3.88 -22.03
CA LYS A 531 -17.16 5.08 -22.43
C LYS A 531 -18.13 4.80 -23.56
N GLU A 532 -17.72 4.07 -24.61
CA GLU A 532 -18.60 3.72 -25.73
C GLU A 532 -19.76 2.79 -25.31
N ASP A 533 -19.54 1.86 -24.41
CA ASP A 533 -20.60 1.02 -23.86
C ASP A 533 -21.58 1.83 -22.99
N ALA A 534 -21.09 2.74 -22.16
CA ALA A 534 -21.92 3.63 -21.36
C ALA A 534 -22.81 4.55 -22.24
N ARG A 535 -22.31 5.00 -23.40
CA ARG A 535 -23.07 5.79 -24.36
C ARG A 535 -24.30 5.04 -24.88
N LYS A 536 -24.19 3.73 -25.10
CA LYS A 536 -25.33 2.87 -25.49
C LYS A 536 -26.44 2.84 -24.42
N CYS A 537 -26.07 3.13 -23.18
CA CYS A 537 -26.99 3.24 -22.05
C CYS A 537 -27.55 4.65 -21.83
N GLY A 538 -27.13 5.62 -22.63
CA GLY A 538 -27.55 7.03 -22.51
C GLY A 538 -26.70 7.87 -21.54
N LEU A 539 -25.51 7.40 -21.17
CA LEU A 539 -24.56 8.09 -20.31
C LEU A 539 -23.36 8.59 -21.12
N GLU A 540 -23.03 9.87 -21.00
CA GLU A 540 -21.80 10.44 -21.55
C GLU A 540 -20.67 10.39 -20.52
N ILE A 541 -19.59 9.70 -20.84
CA ILE A 541 -18.37 9.68 -20.01
C ILE A 541 -17.34 10.64 -20.64
N GLN A 542 -16.81 11.53 -19.82
CA GLN A 542 -15.68 12.41 -20.16
C GLN A 542 -14.43 11.85 -19.51
N LEU A 543 -13.43 11.52 -20.32
CA LEU A 543 -12.14 11.04 -19.84
C LEU A 543 -11.23 12.24 -19.53
N ASP A 544 -10.65 12.25 -18.33
CA ASP A 544 -9.79 13.32 -17.81
C ASP A 544 -8.41 12.73 -17.44
N PRO A 545 -7.55 12.43 -18.46
CA PRO A 545 -6.20 11.93 -18.25
C PRO A 545 -5.27 13.03 -17.75
N LEU A 546 -4.63 12.84 -16.61
CA LEU A 546 -3.72 13.80 -16.00
C LEU A 546 -2.37 13.13 -15.67
N ASP A 547 -1.33 13.95 -15.52
CA ASP A 547 -0.09 13.49 -14.91
C ASP A 547 -0.38 12.79 -13.56
N SER A 548 0.38 11.74 -13.23
CA SER A 548 0.09 10.89 -12.07
C SER A 548 0.03 11.68 -10.75
N THR A 549 0.95 12.62 -10.55
CA THR A 549 0.99 13.48 -9.33
C THR A 549 -0.20 14.45 -9.30
N VAL A 550 -0.53 15.02 -10.47
CA VAL A 550 -1.65 15.95 -10.60
C VAL A 550 -2.99 15.23 -10.42
N ALA A 551 -3.14 14.04 -11.01
CA ALA A 551 -4.32 13.19 -10.84
C ALA A 551 -4.53 12.83 -9.38
N PHE A 552 -3.48 12.30 -8.72
CA PHE A 552 -3.54 11.92 -7.30
C PHE A 552 -3.90 13.13 -6.41
N ARG A 553 -3.25 14.26 -6.62
CA ARG A 553 -3.57 15.49 -5.87
C ARG A 553 -5.05 15.91 -6.06
N LYS A 554 -5.56 15.93 -7.30
CA LYS A 554 -6.95 16.27 -7.61
C LYS A 554 -7.94 15.32 -6.93
N ILE A 555 -7.61 14.02 -6.86
CA ILE A 555 -8.39 12.99 -6.17
C ILE A 555 -8.39 13.26 -4.65
N MET A 556 -7.21 13.45 -4.05
CA MET A 556 -7.07 13.69 -2.61
C MET A 556 -7.72 15.02 -2.16
N GLU A 557 -7.78 16.02 -3.04
CA GLU A 557 -8.54 17.25 -2.85
C GLU A 557 -10.05 17.07 -3.07
N LYS A 558 -10.50 15.85 -3.42
CA LYS A 558 -11.92 15.51 -3.69
C LYS A 558 -12.57 16.39 -4.78
N ARG A 559 -11.77 16.83 -5.75
CA ARG A 559 -12.22 17.67 -6.88
C ARG A 559 -12.60 16.87 -8.13
N VAL A 560 -12.77 15.55 -7.99
CA VAL A 560 -13.16 14.63 -9.05
C VAL A 560 -14.61 14.19 -8.88
N GLN A 561 -15.27 13.79 -9.97
CA GLN A 561 -16.57 13.10 -9.93
C GLN A 561 -16.36 11.58 -9.75
N ALA A 562 -15.53 10.97 -10.60
CA ALA A 562 -15.07 9.61 -10.46
C ALA A 562 -13.55 9.54 -10.70
N SER A 563 -12.89 8.55 -10.10
CA SER A 563 -11.46 8.30 -10.31
C SER A 563 -11.20 6.82 -10.51
N PHE A 564 -10.36 6.48 -11.50
CA PHE A 564 -9.83 5.12 -11.64
C PHE A 564 -8.54 4.99 -10.84
N MET A 565 -8.55 4.13 -9.83
CA MET A 565 -7.39 3.88 -9.00
C MET A 565 -7.51 2.55 -8.23
N ALA A 566 -6.53 2.25 -7.42
CA ALA A 566 -6.54 1.17 -6.44
C ALA A 566 -5.89 1.65 -5.14
N TRP A 567 -6.24 1.01 -4.03
CA TRP A 567 -5.53 1.12 -2.76
C TRP A 567 -4.68 -0.13 -2.52
N GLY A 568 -3.53 0.05 -1.91
CA GLY A 568 -2.80 -1.07 -1.32
C GLY A 568 -3.50 -1.53 -0.03
N PHE A 569 -3.50 -2.84 0.21
CA PHE A 569 -3.95 -3.43 1.46
C PHE A 569 -2.75 -3.97 2.24
N THR A 570 -2.89 -4.01 3.55
CA THR A 570 -1.92 -4.67 4.44
C THR A 570 -2.61 -5.87 5.09
N PRO A 571 -2.34 -7.11 4.61
CA PRO A 571 -2.89 -8.29 5.26
C PRO A 571 -2.35 -8.43 6.70
N PRO A 572 -2.92 -9.29 7.55
CA PRO A 572 -3.91 -10.29 7.19
C PRO A 572 -5.37 -9.82 7.26
N HIS A 573 -5.64 -8.68 7.87
CA HIS A 573 -7.01 -8.26 8.13
C HIS A 573 -7.43 -7.05 7.29
N PRO A 574 -8.69 -6.99 6.81
CA PRO A 574 -9.23 -5.81 6.16
C PRO A 574 -9.27 -4.61 7.13
N MET A 575 -9.05 -3.41 6.61
CA MET A 575 -9.15 -2.14 7.34
C MET A 575 -9.87 -1.12 6.45
N ASN A 576 -11.20 -1.03 6.58
CA ASN A 576 -12.03 -0.22 5.70
C ASN A 576 -12.37 1.18 6.26
N GLU A 577 -12.12 1.40 7.54
CA GLU A 577 -12.51 2.61 8.27
C GLU A 577 -12.04 3.91 7.59
N GLN A 578 -10.76 3.97 7.21
CA GLN A 578 -10.18 5.16 6.59
C GLN A 578 -10.80 5.50 5.23
N GLY A 579 -11.26 4.46 4.50
CA GLY A 579 -11.82 4.63 3.16
C GLY A 579 -13.27 5.11 3.14
N PHE A 580 -14.05 4.84 4.20
CA PHE A 580 -15.50 5.03 4.13
C PHE A 580 -16.14 5.68 5.35
N HIS A 581 -15.44 5.83 6.49
CA HIS A 581 -16.01 6.47 7.67
C HIS A 581 -16.15 7.99 7.46
N SER A 582 -17.28 8.55 7.89
CA SER A 582 -17.64 9.98 7.70
C SER A 582 -16.64 10.95 8.32
N ARG A 583 -15.93 10.54 9.41
CA ARG A 583 -14.87 11.35 10.05
C ARG A 583 -13.69 11.69 9.13
N TYR A 584 -13.53 10.95 8.02
CA TYR A 584 -12.54 11.24 6.98
C TYR A 584 -13.13 11.93 5.75
N ALA A 585 -14.44 12.18 5.74
CA ALA A 585 -15.14 12.90 4.68
C ALA A 585 -15.41 14.36 5.03
N TYR A 586 -15.94 14.62 6.23
CA TYR A 586 -16.39 15.93 6.66
C TYR A 586 -15.92 16.25 8.08
N ASP A 587 -15.60 17.53 8.31
CA ASP A 587 -15.33 18.08 9.64
C ASP A 587 -16.62 18.32 10.43
N GLU A 588 -16.48 18.74 11.69
CA GLU A 588 -17.60 19.04 12.58
C GLU A 588 -18.52 20.18 12.06
N ARG A 589 -18.03 20.99 11.13
CA ARG A 589 -18.77 22.09 10.49
C ARG A 589 -19.44 21.65 9.18
N GLY A 590 -19.31 20.38 8.80
CA GLY A 590 -19.82 19.85 7.55
C GLY A 590 -19.00 20.22 6.31
N SER A 591 -17.75 20.71 6.48
CA SER A 591 -16.84 21.00 5.38
C SER A 591 -16.08 19.74 4.96
N LEU A 592 -15.83 19.57 3.65
CA LEU A 592 -15.05 18.46 3.14
C LEU A 592 -13.62 18.49 3.68
N ILE A 593 -13.18 17.38 4.26
CA ILE A 593 -11.79 17.18 4.65
C ILE A 593 -11.02 16.63 3.43
N THR A 594 -10.02 17.35 2.98
CA THR A 594 -9.13 16.93 1.90
C THR A 594 -7.96 16.08 2.42
N TYR A 595 -7.27 15.40 1.52
CA TYR A 595 -6.09 14.57 1.85
C TYR A 595 -6.37 13.44 2.86
N THR A 596 -7.55 12.84 2.76
CA THR A 596 -7.95 11.64 3.49
C THR A 596 -8.30 10.50 2.54
N ASN A 597 -8.26 9.25 3.02
CA ASN A 597 -8.51 8.08 2.19
C ASN A 597 -9.99 7.88 1.83
N ASN A 598 -10.94 8.59 2.46
CA ASN A 598 -12.34 8.60 2.05
C ASN A 598 -12.53 9.48 0.81
N ILE A 599 -11.99 9.02 -0.34
CA ILE A 599 -12.06 9.74 -1.62
C ILE A 599 -13.46 9.80 -2.22
N CYS A 600 -14.34 8.89 -1.80
CA CYS A 600 -15.77 8.92 -2.16
C CYS A 600 -16.52 10.05 -1.48
N ALA A 601 -15.91 10.73 -0.52
CA ALA A 601 -16.56 11.72 0.34
C ALA A 601 -17.90 11.21 0.91
N TYR A 602 -17.95 9.91 1.19
CA TYR A 602 -19.15 9.24 1.68
C TYR A 602 -19.31 9.46 3.18
N ALA A 603 -20.53 9.79 3.60
CA ALA A 603 -20.87 9.98 5.00
C ALA A 603 -22.26 9.40 5.27
N ASP A 604 -22.33 8.37 6.08
CA ASP A 604 -23.54 7.67 6.46
C ASP A 604 -23.37 7.05 7.85
N LYS A 605 -24.32 7.31 8.76
CA LYS A 605 -24.23 6.86 10.15
C LYS A 605 -24.31 5.35 10.33
N GLU A 606 -25.00 4.66 9.43
CA GLU A 606 -25.04 3.19 9.45
C GLU A 606 -23.69 2.62 9.03
N MET A 607 -23.07 3.16 7.98
CA MET A 607 -21.73 2.80 7.57
C MET A 607 -20.71 3.06 8.69
N ASP A 608 -20.79 4.23 9.33
CA ASP A 608 -19.90 4.57 10.46
C ASP A 608 -19.97 3.51 11.56
N LYS A 609 -21.18 3.09 11.92
CA LYS A 609 -21.37 2.04 12.92
C LYS A 609 -20.77 0.69 12.47
N LEU A 610 -20.98 0.30 11.22
CA LEU A 610 -20.44 -0.95 10.69
C LEU A 610 -18.92 -0.94 10.68
N LEU A 611 -18.32 0.21 10.38
CA LEU A 611 -16.86 0.41 10.40
C LEU A 611 -16.30 0.46 11.83
N ASP A 612 -17.04 1.03 12.77
CA ASP A 612 -16.69 0.96 14.18
C ASP A 612 -16.78 -0.48 14.72
N ASP A 613 -17.79 -1.25 14.32
CA ASP A 613 -17.92 -2.68 14.66
C ASP A 613 -16.73 -3.49 14.07
N GLU A 614 -16.32 -3.22 12.82
CA GLU A 614 -15.13 -3.82 12.19
C GLU A 614 -13.85 -3.44 12.96
N THR A 615 -13.69 -2.15 13.24
CA THR A 615 -12.50 -1.64 13.94
C THR A 615 -12.40 -2.17 15.37
N ASN A 616 -13.51 -2.42 16.04
CA ASN A 616 -13.56 -2.83 17.43
C ASN A 616 -13.65 -4.36 17.65
N ALA A 617 -13.66 -5.13 16.56
CA ALA A 617 -13.73 -6.59 16.63
C ALA A 617 -12.54 -7.15 17.42
N ALA A 618 -12.82 -7.92 18.48
CA ALA A 618 -11.83 -8.55 19.34
C ALA A 618 -11.40 -9.94 18.86
N THR A 619 -12.23 -10.57 18.04
CA THR A 619 -12.01 -11.92 17.50
C THR A 619 -12.10 -11.88 15.97
N GLU A 620 -11.51 -12.88 15.31
CA GLU A 620 -11.61 -13.01 13.86
C GLU A 620 -13.05 -13.25 13.38
N ASP A 621 -13.85 -13.96 14.15
CA ASP A 621 -15.26 -14.20 13.82
C ASP A 621 -16.11 -12.92 13.86
N GLU A 622 -15.86 -12.06 14.85
CA GLU A 622 -16.50 -10.75 14.93
C GLU A 622 -16.04 -9.88 13.76
N LEU A 623 -14.73 -9.87 13.48
CA LEU A 623 -14.14 -9.14 12.37
C LEU A 623 -14.73 -9.60 11.03
N GLN A 624 -14.82 -10.90 10.78
CA GLN A 624 -15.44 -11.46 9.57
C GLN A 624 -16.86 -10.96 9.38
N LYS A 625 -17.69 -11.08 10.42
CA LYS A 625 -19.11 -10.68 10.36
C LYS A 625 -19.26 -9.17 10.11
N ALA A 626 -18.43 -8.35 10.77
CA ALA A 626 -18.45 -6.90 10.60
C ALA A 626 -17.98 -6.50 9.19
N THR A 627 -16.86 -7.05 8.75
CA THR A 627 -16.29 -6.78 7.42
C THR A 627 -17.26 -7.19 6.30
N TRP A 628 -17.97 -8.31 6.42
CA TRP A 628 -18.97 -8.71 5.42
C TRP A 628 -20.11 -7.70 5.30
N LYS A 629 -20.57 -7.11 6.42
CA LYS A 629 -21.60 -6.07 6.41
C LYS A 629 -21.08 -4.77 5.78
N VAL A 630 -19.84 -4.38 6.08
CA VAL A 630 -19.20 -3.22 5.46
C VAL A 630 -19.12 -3.40 3.93
N GLN A 631 -18.64 -4.55 3.47
CA GLN A 631 -18.57 -4.86 2.03
C GLN A 631 -19.94 -4.84 1.36
N GLN A 632 -20.97 -5.39 2.03
CA GLN A 632 -22.33 -5.32 1.54
C GLN A 632 -22.83 -3.89 1.39
N LYS A 633 -22.57 -3.03 2.38
CA LYS A 633 -22.96 -1.62 2.34
C LYS A 633 -22.23 -0.86 1.22
N ILE A 634 -20.92 -1.11 1.03
CA ILE A 634 -20.14 -0.52 -0.09
C ILE A 634 -20.78 -0.91 -1.44
N HIS A 635 -21.19 -2.19 -1.59
CA HIS A 635 -21.84 -2.69 -2.79
C HIS A 635 -23.22 -2.06 -2.99
N ASP A 636 -24.07 -2.01 -1.96
CA ASP A 636 -25.46 -1.53 -2.06
C ASP A 636 -25.52 -0.04 -2.34
N GLU A 637 -24.61 0.74 -1.73
CA GLU A 637 -24.44 2.17 -1.99
C GLU A 637 -23.70 2.50 -3.29
N ALA A 638 -23.24 1.46 -3.99
CA ALA A 638 -22.49 1.59 -5.26
C ALA A 638 -21.35 2.63 -5.19
N LEU A 639 -20.57 2.61 -4.11
CA LEU A 639 -19.49 3.59 -3.88
C LEU A 639 -18.28 3.35 -4.78
N TRP A 640 -18.08 2.11 -5.18
CA TRP A 640 -16.96 1.65 -5.97
C TRP A 640 -17.44 0.70 -7.07
N VAL A 641 -16.98 0.90 -8.30
CA VAL A 641 -17.23 -0.02 -9.43
C VAL A 641 -16.12 -1.04 -9.47
N PRO A 642 -16.38 -2.33 -9.14
CA PRO A 642 -15.36 -3.37 -9.27
C PRO A 642 -14.93 -3.52 -10.73
N CYS A 643 -13.63 -3.43 -10.98
CA CYS A 643 -13.10 -3.64 -12.33
C CYS A 643 -12.41 -5.00 -12.41
N TRP A 644 -11.10 -5.05 -12.47
CA TRP A 644 -10.34 -6.28 -12.74
C TRP A 644 -9.11 -6.40 -11.85
N THR A 645 -8.61 -7.62 -11.74
CA THR A 645 -7.37 -7.95 -11.03
C THR A 645 -6.68 -9.13 -11.69
N THR A 646 -5.43 -9.40 -11.30
CA THR A 646 -4.73 -10.67 -11.52
C THR A 646 -4.51 -11.38 -10.19
N GLU A 647 -4.46 -12.72 -10.22
CA GLU A 647 -4.06 -13.53 -9.07
C GLU A 647 -2.59 -13.93 -9.14
N PHE A 648 -1.87 -13.35 -10.09
CA PHE A 648 -0.49 -13.68 -10.38
C PHE A 648 0.30 -12.44 -10.79
N VAL A 649 1.62 -12.58 -10.68
CA VAL A 649 2.62 -11.70 -11.27
C VAL A 649 3.42 -12.50 -12.30
N ARG A 650 3.70 -11.91 -13.45
CA ARG A 650 4.55 -12.50 -14.50
C ARG A 650 5.86 -11.76 -14.57
N LEU A 651 6.96 -12.50 -14.44
CA LEU A 651 8.32 -11.97 -14.54
C LEU A 651 9.07 -12.64 -15.69
N GLY A 652 9.74 -11.79 -16.49
CA GLY A 652 10.87 -12.22 -17.27
C GLY A 652 12.14 -11.92 -16.49
N TYR A 653 13.07 -12.86 -16.41
CA TYR A 653 14.35 -12.67 -15.72
C TYR A 653 15.46 -13.47 -16.37
N TRP A 654 16.65 -12.90 -16.39
CA TRP A 654 17.82 -13.60 -16.87
C TRP A 654 18.14 -14.81 -16.00
N ARG A 655 18.60 -15.90 -16.58
CA ARG A 655 18.85 -17.19 -15.90
C ARG A 655 19.81 -17.12 -14.71
N TRP A 656 20.52 -16.02 -14.53
CA TRP A 656 21.37 -15.78 -13.36
C TRP A 656 20.61 -15.19 -12.16
N VAL A 657 19.38 -14.76 -12.32
CA VAL A 657 18.50 -14.45 -11.19
C VAL A 657 17.90 -15.74 -10.70
N LYS A 658 18.07 -16.03 -9.43
CA LYS A 658 17.67 -17.28 -8.79
C LYS A 658 16.66 -17.02 -7.69
N TRP A 659 15.82 -18.01 -7.48
CA TRP A 659 14.77 -18.05 -6.48
C TRP A 659 14.98 -19.23 -5.55
N PRO A 660 14.45 -19.19 -4.28
CA PRO A 660 14.44 -20.36 -3.39
C PRO A 660 13.81 -21.56 -4.07
N ASN A 661 14.37 -22.74 -3.83
CA ASN A 661 13.86 -23.99 -4.41
C ASN A 661 12.87 -24.70 -3.49
N SER A 662 12.26 -24.00 -2.56
CA SER A 662 11.22 -24.53 -1.66
C SER A 662 9.86 -23.98 -2.07
N ALA A 663 8.86 -24.85 -2.19
CA ALA A 663 7.49 -24.46 -2.51
C ALA A 663 6.89 -23.46 -1.49
N THR A 664 7.35 -23.50 -0.24
CA THR A 664 6.86 -22.67 0.85
C THR A 664 7.57 -21.32 1.01
N THR A 665 8.77 -21.18 0.42
CA THR A 665 9.59 -19.95 0.53
C THR A 665 10.02 -19.41 -0.82
N GLN A 666 9.49 -19.98 -1.89
CA GLN A 666 9.98 -19.75 -3.26
C GLN A 666 9.82 -18.29 -3.70
N PHE A 667 8.64 -17.70 -3.53
CA PHE A 667 8.31 -16.32 -3.94
C PHE A 667 6.89 -16.03 -3.46
N CYS A 668 6.31 -14.93 -3.81
CA CYS A 668 4.93 -14.56 -3.46
C CYS A 668 4.51 -15.11 -2.11
N HIS A 669 5.26 -14.73 -1.18
CA HIS A 669 4.97 -14.85 0.22
C HIS A 669 3.56 -14.33 0.51
N PRO A 670 2.78 -14.90 1.43
CA PRO A 670 1.40 -14.45 1.70
C PRO A 670 1.24 -12.96 2.02
N VAL A 671 2.30 -12.30 2.43
CA VAL A 671 2.30 -10.88 2.79
C VAL A 671 2.97 -9.97 1.76
N VAL A 672 3.30 -10.48 0.55
CA VAL A 672 3.80 -9.69 -0.57
C VAL A 672 3.06 -10.03 -1.86
N PHE A 673 2.83 -9.03 -2.69
CA PHE A 673 2.15 -9.20 -3.99
C PHE A 673 3.12 -9.57 -5.11
N ASP A 674 4.25 -8.87 -5.21
CA ASP A 674 5.29 -9.13 -6.22
C ASP A 674 6.42 -9.99 -5.60
N PRO A 675 6.86 -11.08 -6.26
CA PRO A 675 7.98 -11.89 -5.78
C PRO A 675 9.24 -11.08 -5.47
N MET A 676 9.44 -9.96 -6.17
CA MET A 676 10.58 -9.06 -5.93
C MET A 676 10.55 -8.40 -4.55
N GLU A 677 9.36 -8.17 -3.97
CA GLU A 677 9.19 -7.61 -2.63
C GLU A 677 9.58 -8.59 -1.51
N SER A 678 9.76 -9.88 -1.84
CA SER A 678 10.19 -10.89 -0.86
C SER A 678 11.66 -10.77 -0.46
N TYR A 679 12.50 -10.19 -1.31
CA TYR A 679 13.97 -10.13 -1.14
C TYR A 679 14.64 -11.50 -0.93
N LEU A 680 13.99 -12.60 -1.34
CA LEU A 680 14.51 -13.97 -1.25
C LEU A 680 15.42 -14.37 -2.40
N TYR A 681 15.36 -13.65 -3.51
CA TYR A 681 16.16 -13.88 -4.71
C TYR A 681 17.65 -13.56 -4.49
N TRP A 682 18.47 -14.08 -5.39
CA TRP A 682 19.90 -13.73 -5.48
C TRP A 682 20.38 -13.70 -6.93
N VAL A 683 21.56 -13.13 -7.14
CA VAL A 683 22.23 -13.09 -8.44
C VAL A 683 23.40 -14.08 -8.41
N ASP A 684 23.38 -15.07 -9.31
CA ASP A 684 24.50 -15.99 -9.50
C ASP A 684 25.45 -15.45 -10.56
N ASN A 685 26.57 -14.87 -10.11
CA ASN A 685 27.55 -14.25 -10.99
C ASN A 685 28.29 -15.23 -11.90
N ASP A 686 28.42 -16.51 -11.51
CA ASP A 686 29.06 -17.56 -12.33
C ASP A 686 28.10 -17.91 -13.47
N VAL A 687 26.82 -18.10 -13.18
CA VAL A 687 25.79 -18.31 -14.20
C VAL A 687 25.67 -17.09 -15.13
N LYS A 688 25.87 -15.87 -14.61
CA LYS A 688 25.88 -14.65 -15.43
C LYS A 688 27.02 -14.66 -16.44
N LYS A 689 28.24 -14.99 -16.02
CA LYS A 689 29.41 -15.12 -16.89
C LYS A 689 29.17 -16.18 -17.95
N GLU A 690 28.73 -17.37 -17.53
CA GLU A 690 28.43 -18.49 -18.43
C GLU A 690 27.41 -18.09 -19.49
N THR A 691 26.31 -17.46 -19.08
CA THR A 691 25.22 -17.06 -19.99
C THR A 691 25.68 -16.02 -21.02
N MET A 692 26.42 -15.01 -20.58
CA MET A 692 26.93 -13.96 -21.47
C MET A 692 27.98 -14.50 -22.44
N GLU A 693 28.78 -15.46 -22.01
CA GLU A 693 29.74 -16.15 -22.88
C GLU A 693 29.04 -17.07 -23.89
N ALA A 694 28.05 -17.84 -23.45
CA ALA A 694 27.23 -18.68 -24.30
C ALA A 694 26.50 -17.83 -25.38
N LYS A 695 25.87 -16.70 -24.98
CA LYS A 695 25.23 -15.79 -25.92
C LYS A 695 26.21 -15.28 -26.99
N ARG A 696 27.43 -14.90 -26.60
CA ARG A 696 28.47 -14.46 -27.58
C ARG A 696 28.89 -15.56 -28.53
N LYS A 697 28.86 -16.81 -28.10
CA LYS A 697 29.26 -17.99 -28.90
C LYS A 697 28.08 -18.62 -29.65
N GLY A 698 26.84 -18.09 -29.52
CA GLY A 698 25.63 -18.68 -30.09
C GLY A 698 25.23 -20.03 -29.48
N LYS A 699 25.73 -20.35 -28.27
CA LYS A 699 25.31 -21.55 -27.54
C LYS A 699 24.01 -21.26 -26.80
N THR A 700 23.04 -22.16 -26.93
CA THR A 700 21.71 -22.07 -26.32
C THR A 700 21.61 -22.95 -25.07
N PHE A 701 20.61 -22.66 -24.24
CA PHE A 701 20.15 -23.46 -23.13
C PHE A 701 18.68 -23.84 -23.35
N GLU A 702 18.15 -24.70 -22.51
CA GLU A 702 16.73 -25.05 -22.51
C GLU A 702 15.87 -23.81 -22.21
N GLU A 703 14.77 -23.65 -22.95
CA GLU A 703 13.76 -22.62 -22.68
C GLU A 703 13.02 -22.95 -21.40
N VAL A 704 12.88 -21.96 -20.52
CA VAL A 704 12.20 -22.09 -19.23
C VAL A 704 11.00 -21.16 -19.17
N ASP A 705 9.81 -21.76 -19.11
CA ASP A 705 8.55 -21.07 -18.82
C ASP A 705 7.83 -21.83 -17.70
N THR A 706 7.82 -21.29 -16.50
CA THR A 706 7.35 -21.98 -15.29
C THR A 706 6.14 -21.30 -14.70
N VAL A 707 5.12 -22.10 -14.37
CA VAL A 707 3.95 -21.64 -13.60
C VAL A 707 4.08 -22.14 -12.17
N TYR A 708 4.16 -21.21 -11.24
CA TYR A 708 4.17 -21.50 -9.82
C TYR A 708 2.76 -21.26 -9.28
N ASP A 709 1.99 -22.35 -9.17
CA ASP A 709 0.56 -22.33 -8.91
C ASP A 709 0.15 -22.83 -7.53
N GLN A 710 1.10 -23.06 -6.61
CA GLN A 710 0.81 -23.56 -5.27
C GLN A 710 -0.19 -22.68 -4.49
N TYR A 711 -0.28 -21.40 -4.81
CA TYR A 711 -1.22 -20.46 -4.21
C TYR A 711 -2.47 -20.19 -5.07
N ARG A 712 -2.58 -20.80 -6.25
CA ARG A 712 -3.68 -20.55 -7.19
C ARG A 712 -5.05 -20.96 -6.64
N TYR A 713 -5.07 -22.00 -5.84
CA TYR A 713 -6.30 -22.60 -5.30
C TYR A 713 -6.46 -22.38 -3.79
N MET A 714 -5.67 -21.48 -3.22
CA MET A 714 -5.75 -21.11 -1.82
C MET A 714 -6.46 -19.77 -1.68
N ASP A 715 -7.60 -19.74 -0.99
CA ASP A 715 -8.36 -18.50 -0.80
C ASP A 715 -7.70 -17.54 0.20
N SER A 716 -6.84 -18.04 1.10
CA SER A 716 -6.12 -17.24 2.11
C SER A 716 -5.10 -18.06 2.91
N ILE A 717 -4.33 -17.39 3.77
CA ILE A 717 -3.44 -18.00 4.76
C ILE A 717 -4.19 -19.00 5.66
N ASP A 718 -5.46 -18.72 5.99
CA ASP A 718 -6.30 -19.57 6.85
C ASP A 718 -6.61 -20.96 6.26
N SER A 719 -6.51 -21.11 4.93
CA SER A 719 -6.62 -22.42 4.30
C SER A 719 -5.42 -23.34 4.63
N LEU A 720 -4.32 -22.79 5.13
CA LEU A 720 -3.16 -23.53 5.60
C LEU A 720 -3.39 -24.13 7.00
N ASP A 721 -4.12 -23.43 7.89
CA ASP A 721 -4.39 -23.87 9.27
C ASP A 721 -5.54 -24.89 9.39
N ASN A 722 -6.50 -24.92 8.46
CA ASN A 722 -7.64 -25.83 8.51
C ASN A 722 -7.33 -27.30 8.12
N LYS A 723 -6.06 -27.63 7.93
CA LYS A 723 -5.61 -29.04 7.81
C LYS A 723 -5.10 -29.59 9.14
N GLU A 724 -5.90 -29.43 10.20
CA GLU A 724 -5.83 -30.31 11.38
C GLU A 724 -6.17 -31.74 10.99
N GLY A 725 -5.21 -32.43 10.54
CA GLY A 725 -5.28 -33.82 10.16
C GLY A 725 -4.18 -34.09 9.20
N GLY A 726 -2.94 -34.17 9.69
CA GLY A 726 -1.79 -34.85 9.05
C GLY A 726 -1.72 -34.91 7.52
N GLY A 727 -2.42 -34.03 6.81
CA GLY A 727 -2.41 -33.94 5.37
C GLY A 727 -1.10 -33.30 4.94
N LYS A 728 -0.20 -34.10 4.36
CA LYS A 728 0.93 -33.61 3.60
C LYS A 728 0.43 -32.46 2.72
N LEU A 729 1.15 -31.33 2.75
CA LEU A 729 1.05 -30.31 1.70
C LEU A 729 0.95 -31.06 0.36
N PRO A 730 0.07 -30.65 -0.58
CA PRO A 730 0.00 -31.31 -1.87
C PRO A 730 1.44 -31.44 -2.38
N SER A 731 1.87 -32.68 -2.61
CA SER A 731 3.19 -32.96 -3.13
C SER A 731 3.30 -32.12 -4.40
N VAL A 732 4.28 -31.21 -4.42
CA VAL A 732 4.66 -30.54 -5.67
C VAL A 732 4.81 -31.64 -6.69
N PRO A 733 4.13 -31.58 -7.86
CA PRO A 733 4.39 -32.52 -8.92
C PRO A 733 5.90 -32.44 -9.17
N VAL A 734 6.61 -33.52 -8.90
CA VAL A 734 8.01 -33.65 -9.30
C VAL A 734 7.96 -33.54 -10.81
N ILE A 735 8.46 -32.45 -11.34
CA ILE A 735 8.65 -32.29 -12.79
C ILE A 735 9.54 -33.46 -13.17
N PRO A 736 9.13 -34.40 -14.04
CA PRO A 736 10.00 -35.45 -14.50
C PRO A 736 11.24 -34.82 -15.13
N GLU A 737 12.41 -35.27 -14.81
CA GLU A 737 13.69 -34.83 -15.42
C GLU A 737 13.71 -34.93 -16.95
N ASN A 738 12.68 -35.56 -17.54
CA ASN A 738 12.52 -35.73 -18.99
C ASN A 738 11.13 -35.18 -19.38
N GLY A 739 11.05 -33.95 -19.89
CA GLY A 739 9.90 -33.20 -20.34
C GLY A 739 8.77 -33.92 -21.09
N GLY A 740 8.06 -34.84 -20.40
CA GLY A 740 6.86 -35.50 -20.91
C GLY A 740 5.57 -34.79 -20.44
N PRO A 741 4.47 -34.86 -21.22
CA PRO A 741 3.23 -34.17 -20.87
C PRO A 741 2.64 -34.75 -19.59
N LEU A 742 2.13 -33.85 -18.70
CA LEU A 742 1.41 -34.20 -17.48
C LEU A 742 0.11 -34.93 -17.81
N GLU A 743 -0.04 -36.15 -17.32
CA GLU A 743 -1.34 -36.84 -17.34
C GLU A 743 -2.31 -36.17 -16.33
N PRO A 744 -3.58 -35.98 -16.68
CA PRO A 744 -4.58 -35.44 -15.76
C PRO A 744 -4.82 -36.42 -14.61
N SER A 745 -4.71 -35.94 -13.36
CA SER A 745 -5.00 -36.74 -12.18
C SER A 745 -6.46 -37.15 -12.16
N ALA A 746 -6.70 -38.47 -12.10
CA ALA A 746 -8.01 -39.04 -11.92
C ALA A 746 -8.54 -38.73 -10.50
N THR A 747 -9.50 -37.81 -10.42
CA THR A 747 -10.41 -37.70 -9.30
C THR A 747 -11.81 -37.53 -9.84
N GLU A 748 -12.45 -38.66 -10.19
CA GLU A 748 -13.87 -38.85 -10.13
C GLU A 748 -14.13 -40.28 -9.59
N LYS A 749 -14.53 -40.34 -8.34
CA LYS A 749 -15.62 -41.19 -7.84
C LYS A 749 -15.98 -40.74 -6.42
#